data_d476c373e974beefab5f5661d1bb5b94
#
_entry.id   d476c373e974beefab5f5661d1bb5b94
#
_cell.length_a   1.000
_cell.length_b   1.000
_cell.length_c   1.000
_cell.angle_alpha   90.00
_cell.angle_beta   90.00
_cell.angle_gamma   90.00
#
_symmetry.space_group_name_H-M   'P 1'
#
loop_
_entity.id
_entity.type
_entity.pdbx_description
1 polymer ?
#
loop_
_entity_poly.entity_id
_entity_poly.type
_entity_poly.pdbx_seq_one_letter_code
_entity_poly.pdbx_strand_id
1 'polypeptide(L)'
;MVVLCSVICLFLYWDAIRQRECRSEEYRQAYVEYQSRPKARVTNHEISYEWKDGEMWLDSRMTLQNRNQERLSEIVLYLNPSLEIYSLKEAGNDMGYHRDQQVVVLERQLLPGDTISLHLSYKGKIDEAICYLDVPFEERHNVGRYDPGKRRGLFNFGTRFAYLGENYTLLHPEILWYPVAVPPINMVSPYAREINFSEYTLRVKTRDGQQVLSQGEPEYGTGEVFFKNRQKLPGITLCIGNYHKKEIEIGNLHVEFYYFPDHELFFEGYTEIQGEKLSKVLAMLKGRLEARIGRGYPFQKLMLVESPLSFVSFLRKWKTGSEFVQPEFVFLGERAASIPSYVPMTVAKKFAKERQENLDDPEGIYSVERMGLQSNVTLLQQKLHDILPMYYDFTGFLSSGTYPAANMLLSKMFISKKKYTIGNTGLRPDDMLAIDCLKQASLKEILSNDSLPDKVQARIFELEAGALAAYLSTSVAPEKLYQFSEQLSSGTQFEEITLEQIARNFQADLGVDLLPFMDKLYQREGLPSFDIRDIQVQQIITDGFPKYQVCFKVWNMSDMDGVISILADDETVDEFMSKREGGIAVDFNMPLREKYYMIPAGVCKEVKFIMNGDHGYIGTNLAANFPGDYNIPLVKEGISKIREGMEGIWDIDRRFFENSGEIIVDNRSEQFQLIDSGERKRLPFLTKERKSTFKASLEKKEWTEMFTAESYGIPVRSAFGKVSGTGAGKAIWTADIKEAGKYEVFFYHQVSSLTYPPISSVFTGSLLHYKVCNSLMEKEVIVEADIIPVGWVSLGKFDFPVGKAQVILDDRGGEIKADAEDKSAGLVQVHGVPDDKLPVKKQLIIADAVKLVRVKE
;
A
#
# COMPACT_ATOMS: atom_id res chain seq x y z
N MET A 1 22.97 47.83 -4.28
CA MET A 1 22.38 47.52 -2.96
C MET A 1 21.47 46.29 -2.99
N VAL A 2 20.43 46.23 -3.83
CA VAL A 2 19.50 45.08 -3.86
C VAL A 2 20.20 43.73 -4.10
N VAL A 3 21.10 43.63 -5.10
CA VAL A 3 21.86 42.40 -5.41
C VAL A 3 22.73 41.96 -4.23
N LEU A 4 23.39 42.90 -3.55
CA LEU A 4 24.22 42.59 -2.38
C LEU A 4 23.37 42.10 -1.22
N CYS A 5 22.23 42.72 -0.95
CA CYS A 5 21.28 42.26 0.08
C CYS A 5 20.73 40.84 -0.27
N SER A 6 20.41 40.60 -1.52
CA SER A 6 19.94 39.25 -1.98
C SER A 6 21.02 38.19 -1.79
N VAL A 7 22.28 38.46 -2.11
CA VAL A 7 23.40 37.54 -1.90
C VAL A 7 23.62 37.27 -0.42
N ILE A 8 23.55 38.29 0.43
CA ILE A 8 23.69 38.15 1.89
C ILE A 8 22.53 37.29 2.43
N CYS A 9 21.28 37.55 2.01
CA CYS A 9 20.13 36.76 2.44
C CYS A 9 20.26 35.30 2.00
N LEU A 10 20.72 35.03 0.77
CA LEU A 10 20.97 33.66 0.28
C LEU A 10 22.07 32.97 1.07
N PHE A 11 23.15 33.70 1.39
CA PHE A 11 24.24 33.15 2.20
C PHE A 11 23.77 32.81 3.63
N LEU A 12 23.05 33.72 4.29
CA LEU A 12 22.50 33.50 5.64
C LEU A 12 21.50 32.32 5.64
N TYR A 13 20.69 32.24 4.61
CA TYR A 13 19.75 31.10 4.44
C TYR A 13 20.50 29.78 4.26
N TRP A 14 21.52 29.77 3.40
CA TRP A 14 22.34 28.55 3.17
C TRP A 14 23.11 28.17 4.46
N ASP A 15 23.68 29.12 5.18
CA ASP A 15 24.39 28.85 6.43
C ASP A 15 23.44 28.31 7.52
N ALA A 16 22.22 28.81 7.61
CA ALA A 16 21.21 28.28 8.53
C ALA A 16 20.82 26.82 8.21
N ILE A 17 20.67 26.49 6.93
CA ILE A 17 20.43 25.08 6.49
C ILE A 17 21.62 24.20 6.88
N ARG A 18 22.83 24.64 6.59
CA ARG A 18 24.06 23.89 6.91
C ARG A 18 24.19 23.64 8.41
N GLN A 19 23.99 24.67 9.23
CA GLN A 19 24.05 24.53 10.68
C GLN A 19 22.98 23.56 11.22
N ARG A 20 21.78 23.58 10.64
CA ARG A 20 20.72 22.63 10.98
C ARG A 20 21.12 21.19 10.64
N GLU A 21 21.70 20.96 9.44
CA GLU A 21 22.14 19.62 9.04
C GLU A 21 23.32 19.12 9.88
N CYS A 22 24.24 19.98 10.27
CA CYS A 22 25.32 19.62 11.19
C CYS A 22 24.76 19.14 12.55
N ARG A 23 23.82 19.89 13.14
CA ARG A 23 23.15 19.44 14.37
C ARG A 23 22.37 18.14 14.20
N SER A 24 21.66 18.00 13.09
CA SER A 24 20.94 16.76 12.79
C SER A 24 21.87 15.55 12.75
N GLU A 25 23.09 15.72 12.23
CA GLU A 25 24.09 14.65 12.17
C GLU A 25 24.64 14.29 13.56
N GLU A 26 24.91 15.30 14.42
CA GLU A 26 25.29 15.06 15.82
C GLU A 26 24.20 14.27 16.56
N TYR A 27 22.92 14.60 16.34
CA TYR A 27 21.79 13.88 16.96
C TYR A 27 21.65 12.45 16.43
N ARG A 28 21.94 12.21 15.14
CA ARG A 28 22.00 10.84 14.59
C ARG A 28 23.07 10.00 15.27
N GLN A 29 24.26 10.56 15.43
CA GLN A 29 25.38 9.87 16.08
C GLN A 29 25.05 9.50 17.52
N ALA A 30 24.45 10.41 18.28
CA ALA A 30 23.99 10.12 19.64
C ALA A 30 22.92 8.98 19.65
N TYR A 31 21.97 8.97 18.72
CA TYR A 31 21.04 7.86 18.61
C TYR A 31 21.75 6.53 18.33
N VAL A 32 22.66 6.50 17.35
CA VAL A 32 23.41 5.28 16.99
C VAL A 32 24.19 4.71 18.17
N GLU A 33 24.80 5.59 18.99
CA GLU A 33 25.58 5.15 20.15
C GLU A 33 24.73 4.51 21.24
N TYR A 34 23.55 5.08 21.53
CA TYR A 34 22.76 4.66 22.70
C TYR A 34 21.57 3.74 22.40
N GLN A 35 21.13 3.62 21.15
CA GLN A 35 19.87 2.92 20.84
C GLN A 35 19.90 1.40 21.04
N SER A 36 21.09 0.76 21.02
CA SER A 36 21.26 -0.67 21.27
C SER A 36 21.23 -1.03 22.78
N ARG A 37 21.31 -0.02 23.68
CA ARG A 37 21.29 -0.26 25.11
C ARG A 37 19.91 -0.72 25.58
N PRO A 38 19.83 -1.66 26.55
CA PRO A 38 18.57 -2.08 27.12
C PRO A 38 17.82 -0.90 27.74
N LYS A 39 16.50 -0.82 27.53
CA LYS A 39 15.67 0.32 27.90
C LYS A 39 14.75 -0.03 29.08
N ALA A 40 14.61 0.91 30.00
CA ALA A 40 13.49 0.88 30.94
C ALA A 40 12.18 1.21 30.23
N ARG A 41 11.05 0.96 30.88
CA ARG A 41 9.72 1.35 30.40
C ARG A 41 9.08 2.36 31.34
N VAL A 42 8.61 3.48 30.82
CA VAL A 42 7.79 4.42 31.58
C VAL A 42 6.42 3.81 31.77
N THR A 43 5.98 3.63 32.98
CA THR A 43 4.65 3.08 33.34
C THR A 43 3.63 4.16 33.62
N ASN A 44 4.07 5.27 34.25
CA ASN A 44 3.25 6.46 34.55
C ASN A 44 4.07 7.72 34.25
N HIS A 45 3.43 8.74 33.71
CA HIS A 45 4.06 10.01 33.39
C HIS A 45 3.11 11.18 33.64
N GLU A 46 3.41 11.97 34.68
CA GLU A 46 2.72 13.22 34.99
C GLU A 46 3.54 14.37 34.46
N ILE A 47 2.94 15.22 33.60
CA ILE A 47 3.60 16.34 32.93
C ILE A 47 2.86 17.62 33.27
N SER A 48 3.58 18.65 33.71
CA SER A 48 3.06 20.02 33.89
C SER A 48 3.73 20.95 32.87
N TYR A 49 2.92 21.74 32.18
CA TYR A 49 3.36 22.70 31.16
C TYR A 49 2.94 24.14 31.52
N GLU A 50 3.87 25.08 31.38
CA GLU A 50 3.63 26.51 31.50
C GLU A 50 4.43 27.27 30.45
N TRP A 51 3.79 28.20 29.72
CA TRP A 51 4.47 29.16 28.87
C TRP A 51 4.79 30.41 29.64
N LYS A 52 6.08 30.71 29.86
CA LYS A 52 6.55 31.85 30.66
C LYS A 52 7.86 32.38 30.11
N ASP A 53 8.05 33.71 30.15
CA ASP A 53 9.30 34.40 29.76
C ASP A 53 9.78 34.09 28.33
N GLY A 54 8.86 33.77 27.40
CA GLY A 54 9.18 33.46 26.02
C GLY A 54 9.73 32.03 25.75
N GLU A 55 9.62 31.16 26.74
CA GLU A 55 10.00 29.75 26.69
C GLU A 55 8.98 28.84 27.42
N MET A 56 9.04 27.54 27.19
CA MET A 56 8.23 26.57 27.94
C MET A 56 8.98 26.12 29.20
N TRP A 57 8.24 26.01 30.29
CA TRP A 57 8.65 25.45 31.56
C TRP A 57 7.88 24.18 31.83
N LEU A 58 8.59 23.10 32.17
CA LEU A 58 7.99 21.80 32.33
C LEU A 58 8.50 21.09 33.60
N ASP A 59 7.57 20.34 34.21
CA ASP A 59 7.86 19.38 35.26
C ASP A 59 7.34 18.00 34.84
N SER A 60 8.23 17.00 34.86
CA SER A 60 7.90 15.60 34.55
C SER A 60 8.16 14.72 35.76
N ARG A 61 7.12 14.08 36.26
CA ARG A 61 7.22 13.00 37.25
C ARG A 61 6.93 11.68 36.55
N MET A 62 7.89 10.77 36.54
CA MET A 62 7.73 9.50 35.85
C MET A 62 8.13 8.33 36.72
N THR A 63 7.43 7.22 36.54
CA THR A 63 7.78 5.93 37.10
C THR A 63 8.32 5.04 35.98
N LEU A 64 9.55 4.57 36.16
CA LEU A 64 10.25 3.68 35.23
C LEU A 64 10.32 2.28 35.81
N GLN A 65 10.18 1.26 34.98
CA GLN A 65 10.30 -0.15 35.34
C GLN A 65 11.30 -0.86 34.44
N ASN A 66 12.15 -1.70 34.99
CA ASN A 66 12.97 -2.63 34.23
C ASN A 66 12.14 -3.87 33.87
N ARG A 67 11.69 -3.98 32.62
CA ARG A 67 10.98 -5.15 32.10
C ARG A 67 11.91 -6.14 31.38
N ASN A 68 13.22 -5.87 31.34
CA ASN A 68 14.19 -6.78 30.77
C ASN A 68 14.46 -7.93 31.75
N GLN A 69 14.94 -9.07 31.22
CA GLN A 69 15.37 -10.20 32.03
C GLN A 69 16.71 -9.97 32.76
N GLU A 70 17.45 -8.95 32.27
CA GLU A 70 18.76 -8.60 32.81
C GLU A 70 18.72 -7.27 33.57
N ARG A 71 19.72 -7.07 34.42
CA ARG A 71 19.93 -5.82 35.14
C ARG A 71 20.30 -4.69 34.16
N LEU A 72 19.66 -3.54 34.28
CA LEU A 72 20.12 -2.31 33.66
C LEU A 72 21.29 -1.75 34.48
N SER A 73 22.42 -1.45 33.83
CA SER A 73 23.56 -0.80 34.44
C SER A 73 23.38 0.71 34.59
N GLU A 74 22.57 1.29 33.71
CA GLU A 74 22.23 2.70 33.63
C GLU A 74 20.80 2.85 33.08
N ILE A 75 20.22 4.05 33.24
CA ILE A 75 18.93 4.40 32.67
C ILE A 75 19.16 5.45 31.60
N VAL A 76 18.68 5.21 30.39
CA VAL A 76 18.78 6.13 29.26
C VAL A 76 17.41 6.75 29.00
N LEU A 77 17.37 8.08 28.96
CA LEU A 77 16.20 8.88 28.59
C LEU A 77 16.54 9.74 27.37
N TYR A 78 15.51 10.14 26.62
CA TYR A 78 15.63 11.02 25.46
C TYR A 78 14.76 12.26 25.68
N LEU A 79 15.34 13.45 25.49
CA LEU A 79 14.69 14.75 25.66
C LEU A 79 15.22 15.70 24.59
N ASN A 80 14.38 16.60 24.07
CA ASN A 80 14.82 17.57 23.05
C ASN A 80 16.14 18.25 23.48
N PRO A 81 17.15 18.31 22.60
CA PRO A 81 18.50 18.78 22.96
C PRO A 81 18.54 20.24 23.44
N SER A 82 17.60 21.08 23.02
CA SER A 82 17.51 22.50 23.43
C SER A 82 16.81 22.73 24.77
N LEU A 83 16.32 21.68 25.44
CA LEU A 83 15.68 21.78 26.75
C LEU A 83 16.72 21.62 27.85
N GLU A 84 16.92 22.64 28.65
CA GLU A 84 17.84 22.65 29.79
C GLU A 84 17.20 22.00 31.02
N ILE A 85 17.82 20.95 31.55
CA ILE A 85 17.41 20.30 32.82
C ILE A 85 18.06 21.10 33.95
N TYR A 86 17.26 21.72 34.79
CA TYR A 86 17.77 22.48 35.95
C TYR A 86 17.57 21.75 37.29
N SER A 87 16.76 20.69 37.30
CA SER A 87 16.61 19.80 38.47
C SER A 87 16.29 18.39 38.03
N LEU A 88 16.99 17.40 38.61
CA LEU A 88 16.69 15.96 38.46
C LEU A 88 16.79 15.32 39.83
N LYS A 89 15.70 14.63 40.24
CA LYS A 89 15.61 14.04 41.58
C LYS A 89 15.08 12.62 41.55
N GLU A 90 15.63 11.76 42.42
CA GLU A 90 15.08 10.45 42.78
C GLU A 90 14.57 10.51 44.22
N ALA A 91 13.28 10.22 44.45
CA ALA A 91 12.65 10.25 45.78
C ALA A 91 12.96 11.58 46.58
N GLY A 92 13.08 12.71 45.87
CA GLY A 92 13.37 14.04 46.47
C GLY A 92 14.85 14.37 46.61
N ASN A 93 15.79 13.45 46.40
CA ASN A 93 17.22 13.68 46.44
C ASN A 93 17.75 14.03 45.02
N ASP A 94 18.68 14.97 44.95
CA ASP A 94 19.31 15.35 43.68
C ASP A 94 20.09 14.17 43.10
N MET A 95 19.95 13.95 41.81
CA MET A 95 20.60 12.89 41.05
C MET A 95 21.47 13.46 39.93
N GLY A 96 22.73 12.98 39.87
CA GLY A 96 23.63 13.31 38.76
C GLY A 96 23.23 12.62 37.48
N TYR A 97 23.47 13.29 36.35
CA TYR A 97 23.27 12.76 35.02
C TYR A 97 24.37 13.23 34.08
N HIS A 98 24.60 12.41 33.03
CA HIS A 98 25.38 12.82 31.87
C HIS A 98 24.43 13.11 30.71
N ARG A 99 24.72 14.16 29.94
CA ARG A 99 23.93 14.51 28.75
C ARG A 99 24.78 14.50 27.50
N ASP A 100 24.31 13.78 26.48
CA ASP A 100 24.85 13.81 25.13
C ASP A 100 23.72 14.14 24.16
N GLN A 101 23.68 15.40 23.71
CA GLN A 101 22.62 15.94 22.86
C GLN A 101 21.21 15.67 23.44
N GLN A 102 20.38 14.87 22.73
CA GLN A 102 19.06 14.46 23.21
C GLN A 102 19.11 13.35 24.25
N VAL A 103 20.24 12.72 24.48
CA VAL A 103 20.37 11.57 25.38
C VAL A 103 20.73 12.04 26.78
N VAL A 104 20.00 11.54 27.78
CA VAL A 104 20.21 11.78 29.20
C VAL A 104 20.48 10.43 29.87
N VAL A 105 21.70 10.23 30.37
CA VAL A 105 22.15 8.99 30.99
C VAL A 105 22.22 9.15 32.49
N LEU A 106 21.53 8.29 33.22
CA LEU A 106 21.54 8.24 34.68
C LEU A 106 22.37 7.04 35.14
N GLU A 107 23.39 7.27 35.94
CA GLU A 107 24.24 6.23 36.52
C GLU A 107 23.49 5.49 37.66
N ARG A 108 22.40 4.82 37.28
CA ARG A 108 21.51 4.12 38.22
C ARG A 108 21.23 2.72 37.74
N GLN A 109 21.61 1.72 38.57
CA GLN A 109 21.32 0.31 38.31
C GLN A 109 19.88 -0.01 38.67
N LEU A 110 19.22 -0.84 37.85
CA LEU A 110 17.85 -1.29 38.08
C LEU A 110 17.77 -2.81 37.84
N LEU A 111 17.40 -3.59 38.83
CA LEU A 111 17.23 -5.05 38.72
C LEU A 111 15.97 -5.36 37.89
N PRO A 112 15.87 -6.59 37.32
CA PRO A 112 14.65 -7.04 36.67
C PRO A 112 13.42 -6.91 37.58
N GLY A 113 12.37 -6.28 37.07
CA GLY A 113 11.12 -6.03 37.82
C GLY A 113 11.13 -4.77 38.71
N ASP A 114 12.30 -4.22 39.05
CA ASP A 114 12.40 -3.04 39.92
C ASP A 114 11.82 -1.78 39.23
N THR A 115 11.38 -0.84 40.06
CA THR A 115 10.84 0.46 39.63
C THR A 115 11.61 1.60 40.31
N ILE A 116 11.64 2.75 39.60
CA ILE A 116 12.20 4.00 40.09
C ILE A 116 11.29 5.16 39.76
N SER A 117 11.17 6.13 40.66
CA SER A 117 10.42 7.37 40.43
C SER A 117 11.37 8.54 40.29
N LEU A 118 11.27 9.23 39.16
CA LEU A 118 12.09 10.38 38.81
C LEU A 118 11.25 11.66 38.72
N HIS A 119 11.83 12.79 39.14
CA HIS A 119 11.27 14.11 38.95
C HIS A 119 12.28 14.98 38.22
N LEU A 120 11.92 15.42 36.99
CA LEU A 120 12.72 16.32 36.14
C LEU A 120 12.01 17.66 36.01
N SER A 121 12.74 18.73 36.23
CA SER A 121 12.29 20.08 35.91
C SER A 121 13.22 20.66 34.83
N TYR A 122 12.65 21.12 33.75
CA TYR A 122 13.40 21.59 32.57
C TYR A 122 12.65 22.70 31.84
N LYS A 123 13.38 23.47 31.01
CA LYS A 123 12.82 24.59 30.28
C LYS A 123 13.58 24.86 28.98
N GLY A 124 13.00 25.70 28.13
CA GLY A 124 13.62 26.11 26.89
C GLY A 124 12.70 26.20 25.70
N LYS A 125 13.29 26.08 24.53
CA LYS A 125 12.59 26.04 23.22
C LYS A 125 12.87 24.73 22.53
N ILE A 126 12.12 24.42 21.47
CA ILE A 126 12.30 23.21 20.69
C ILE A 126 13.32 23.43 19.58
N ASP A 127 14.32 22.56 19.49
CA ASP A 127 15.10 22.40 18.26
C ASP A 127 14.43 21.33 17.35
N GLU A 128 13.89 21.78 16.23
CA GLU A 128 13.24 20.92 15.23
C GLU A 128 14.25 20.08 14.42
N ALA A 129 15.57 20.33 14.56
CA ALA A 129 16.60 19.56 13.86
C ALA A 129 16.66 18.09 14.32
N ILE A 130 16.07 17.77 15.50
CA ILE A 130 15.92 16.39 16.02
C ILE A 130 14.87 15.56 15.26
N CYS A 131 13.95 16.21 14.53
CA CYS A 131 12.82 15.54 13.93
C CYS A 131 13.18 14.82 12.65
N TYR A 132 12.60 13.63 12.45
CA TYR A 132 12.68 12.87 11.20
C TYR A 132 14.11 12.59 10.73
N LEU A 133 15.03 12.28 11.65
CA LEU A 133 16.43 11.99 11.34
C LEU A 133 16.58 10.71 10.48
N ASP A 134 15.62 9.79 10.56
CA ASP A 134 15.51 8.58 9.78
C ASP A 134 14.92 8.81 8.37
N VAL A 135 14.45 10.00 8.05
CA VAL A 135 13.94 10.37 6.71
C VAL A 135 15.07 11.01 5.90
N PRO A 136 15.36 10.55 4.67
CA PRO A 136 16.40 11.15 3.82
C PRO A 136 16.20 12.64 3.57
N PHE A 137 17.31 13.38 3.48
CA PHE A 137 17.28 14.84 3.29
C PHE A 137 16.48 15.26 2.05
N GLU A 138 16.65 14.53 0.93
CA GLU A 138 15.94 14.81 -0.32
C GLU A 138 14.43 14.65 -0.19
N GLU A 139 13.97 13.73 0.66
CA GLU A 139 12.56 13.51 0.93
C GLU A 139 11.99 14.59 1.86
N ARG A 140 12.75 15.01 2.86
CA ARG A 140 12.36 16.10 3.76
C ARG A 140 12.12 17.43 3.03
N HIS A 141 12.77 17.65 1.90
CA HIS A 141 12.61 18.85 1.07
C HIS A 141 11.56 18.69 -0.05
N ASN A 142 11.11 17.47 -0.33
CA ASN A 142 10.09 17.17 -1.33
C ASN A 142 8.67 17.07 -0.74
N VAL A 143 8.30 18.00 0.09
CA VAL A 143 7.09 18.04 0.93
C VAL A 143 5.77 17.83 0.17
N GLY A 144 5.74 17.97 -1.15
CA GLY A 144 4.52 17.80 -1.93
C GLY A 144 4.16 16.36 -2.32
N ARG A 145 4.97 15.36 -1.95
CA ARG A 145 4.81 13.99 -2.46
C ARG A 145 4.00 13.07 -1.54
N TYR A 146 3.97 13.35 -0.24
CA TYR A 146 3.40 12.46 0.79
C TYR A 146 2.28 13.09 1.61
N ASP A 147 2.00 14.37 1.42
CA ASP A 147 0.92 15.06 2.11
C ASP A 147 -0.32 15.13 1.20
N PRO A 148 -1.37 14.30 1.44
CA PRO A 148 -2.59 14.36 0.65
C PRO A 148 -3.31 15.70 0.74
N GLY A 149 -2.99 16.53 1.74
CA GLY A 149 -3.55 17.86 1.94
C GLY A 149 -2.79 19.00 1.29
N LYS A 150 -1.51 18.83 0.94
CA LYS A 150 -0.72 19.92 0.35
C LYS A 150 -0.91 20.00 -1.16
N ARG A 151 -1.70 20.96 -1.60
CA ARG A 151 -1.67 21.41 -3.00
C ARG A 151 -0.27 22.01 -3.26
N ARG A 152 0.41 21.53 -4.30
CA ARG A 152 1.58 22.20 -4.86
C ARG A 152 1.17 23.59 -5.31
N GLY A 153 1.30 24.57 -4.43
CA GLY A 153 1.16 25.98 -4.76
C GLY A 153 2.44 26.51 -5.40
N LEU A 154 2.34 27.63 -6.09
CA LEU A 154 3.51 28.38 -6.58
C LEU A 154 4.43 28.85 -5.45
N PHE A 155 3.95 28.81 -4.20
CA PHE A 155 4.65 29.29 -3.01
C PHE A 155 4.91 28.15 -2.05
N ASN A 156 6.16 27.97 -1.67
CA ASN A 156 6.54 27.10 -0.57
C ASN A 156 6.27 27.82 0.77
N PHE A 157 5.32 27.29 1.54
CA PHE A 157 4.94 27.85 2.86
C PHE A 157 5.97 27.56 3.98
N GLY A 158 7.11 26.97 3.62
CA GLY A 158 8.10 26.50 4.59
C GLY A 158 7.75 25.13 5.17
N THR A 159 8.64 24.65 6.02
CA THR A 159 8.53 23.35 6.68
C THR A 159 8.75 23.53 8.17
N ARG A 160 7.74 23.23 8.98
CA ARG A 160 7.77 23.22 10.44
C ARG A 160 7.32 21.87 10.96
N PHE A 161 8.02 21.37 11.96
CA PHE A 161 7.67 20.13 12.65
C PHE A 161 6.97 20.39 13.98
N ALA A 162 7.13 21.59 14.54
CA ALA A 162 6.48 22.02 15.77
C ALA A 162 6.20 23.51 15.75
N TYR A 163 5.31 23.93 16.62
CA TYR A 163 5.09 25.34 16.93
C TYR A 163 5.19 25.54 18.43
N LEU A 164 5.90 26.56 18.81
CA LEU A 164 6.03 26.95 20.21
C LEU A 164 6.01 28.47 20.30
N GLY A 165 4.95 29.01 20.87
CA GLY A 165 4.76 30.44 21.00
C GLY A 165 3.60 30.83 21.91
N GLU A 166 3.49 32.13 22.17
CA GLU A 166 2.46 32.67 23.04
C GLU A 166 1.03 32.44 22.53
N ASN A 167 0.82 32.60 21.23
CA ASN A 167 -0.51 32.52 20.60
C ASN A 167 -0.85 31.16 20.03
N TYR A 168 0.16 30.35 19.71
CA TYR A 168 -0.03 29.04 19.12
C TYR A 168 1.08 28.07 19.53
N THR A 169 0.70 26.90 19.99
CA THR A 169 1.61 25.79 20.32
C THR A 169 1.09 24.50 19.71
N LEU A 170 1.98 23.72 19.08
CA LEU A 170 1.74 22.37 18.59
C LEU A 170 2.98 21.53 18.86
N LEU A 171 2.87 20.62 19.85
CA LEU A 171 3.95 19.73 20.29
C LEU A 171 3.44 18.30 20.22
N HIS A 172 4.13 17.45 19.46
CA HIS A 172 3.80 16.03 19.33
C HIS A 172 4.99 15.16 19.81
N PRO A 173 4.83 13.84 20.04
CA PRO A 173 5.89 13.01 20.66
C PRO A 173 7.23 13.02 19.92
N GLU A 174 7.24 13.14 18.61
CA GLU A 174 8.44 13.12 17.77
C GLU A 174 9.48 14.18 18.12
N ILE A 175 9.03 15.32 18.62
CA ILE A 175 9.92 16.44 18.96
C ILE A 175 10.58 16.31 20.33
N LEU A 176 10.28 15.24 21.09
CA LEU A 176 10.83 14.97 22.44
C LEU A 176 10.60 16.15 23.43
N TRP A 177 9.39 16.72 23.43
CA TRP A 177 9.06 17.83 24.31
C TRP A 177 8.91 17.43 25.80
N TYR A 178 8.86 16.13 26.08
CA TYR A 178 8.97 15.50 27.40
C TYR A 178 9.93 14.31 27.34
N PRO A 179 10.55 13.89 28.49
CA PRO A 179 11.51 12.80 28.48
C PRO A 179 10.81 11.46 28.22
N VAL A 180 11.40 10.63 27.36
CA VAL A 180 10.95 9.28 27.04
C VAL A 180 12.08 8.27 27.23
N ALA A 181 11.77 7.04 27.62
CA ALA A 181 12.76 5.96 27.78
C ALA A 181 12.98 5.19 26.46
N VAL A 182 12.00 5.21 25.55
CA VAL A 182 12.08 4.59 24.23
C VAL A 182 12.04 5.72 23.18
N PRO A 183 13.08 5.84 22.36
CA PRO A 183 13.14 6.93 21.38
C PRO A 183 12.10 6.72 20.25
N PRO A 184 11.66 7.80 19.58
CA PRO A 184 10.69 7.72 18.49
C PRO A 184 11.23 7.02 17.23
N ILE A 185 12.56 6.88 17.11
CA ILE A 185 13.23 6.30 15.93
C ILE A 185 14.30 5.30 16.35
N ASN A 186 14.63 4.38 15.44
CA ASN A 186 15.78 3.49 15.54
C ASN A 186 16.64 3.67 14.28
N MET A 187 17.83 4.28 14.44
CA MET A 187 18.72 4.62 13.32
C MET A 187 19.49 3.42 12.77
N VAL A 188 19.75 2.37 13.59
CA VAL A 188 20.52 1.18 13.17
C VAL A 188 19.60 0.15 12.52
N SER A 189 18.41 -0.03 13.06
CA SER A 189 17.44 -0.99 12.56
C SER A 189 16.03 -0.38 12.59
N PRO A 190 15.66 0.36 11.56
CA PRO A 190 14.37 1.09 11.52
C PRO A 190 13.15 0.19 11.80
N TYR A 191 13.24 -1.09 11.43
CA TYR A 191 12.16 -2.06 11.60
C TYR A 191 12.16 -2.77 12.96
N ALA A 192 13.23 -2.67 13.75
CA ALA A 192 13.33 -3.22 15.10
C ALA A 192 12.99 -2.19 16.17
N ARG A 193 12.01 -1.31 15.90
CA ARG A 193 11.58 -0.30 16.83
C ARG A 193 10.80 -0.92 18.00
N GLU A 194 10.93 -0.29 19.15
CA GLU A 194 10.12 -0.52 20.34
C GLU A 194 9.12 0.63 20.53
N ILE A 195 8.00 0.37 21.21
CA ILE A 195 7.05 1.40 21.63
C ILE A 195 6.80 1.25 23.12
N ASN A 196 6.77 2.37 23.83
CA ASN A 196 6.40 2.40 25.25
C ASN A 196 4.98 2.92 25.41
N PHE A 197 4.09 2.12 25.96
CA PHE A 197 2.74 2.52 26.36
C PHE A 197 2.72 2.90 27.82
N SER A 198 2.32 4.16 28.10
CA SER A 198 2.33 4.76 29.47
C SER A 198 0.98 5.34 29.82
N GLU A 199 0.68 5.41 31.10
CA GLU A 199 -0.40 6.25 31.63
C GLU A 199 0.09 7.69 31.67
N TYR A 200 -0.65 8.61 31.06
CA TYR A 200 -0.31 10.01 31.04
C TYR A 200 -1.32 10.86 31.81
N THR A 201 -0.79 11.84 32.53
CA THR A 201 -1.56 12.96 33.08
C THR A 201 -0.85 14.24 32.63
N LEU A 202 -1.58 15.17 32.03
CA LEU A 202 -1.05 16.45 31.57
C LEU A 202 -1.78 17.58 32.26
N ARG A 203 -1.04 18.47 32.88
CA ARG A 203 -1.50 19.73 33.46
C ARG A 203 -0.96 20.89 32.61
N VAL A 204 -1.83 21.77 32.14
CA VAL A 204 -1.45 22.94 31.32
C VAL A 204 -1.98 24.20 31.96
N LYS A 205 -1.08 25.12 32.28
CA LYS A 205 -1.50 26.48 32.65
C LYS A 205 -1.93 27.24 31.42
N THR A 206 -3.13 27.80 31.46
CA THR A 206 -3.80 28.44 30.34
C THR A 206 -3.86 29.94 30.49
N ARG A 207 -4.03 30.62 29.36
CA ARG A 207 -4.39 32.05 29.30
C ARG A 207 -5.83 32.18 28.85
N ASP A 208 -6.49 33.26 29.25
CA ASP A 208 -7.84 33.56 28.87
C ASP A 208 -8.01 33.56 27.33
N GLY A 209 -9.04 32.90 26.84
CA GLY A 209 -9.41 32.85 25.41
C GLY A 209 -8.68 31.80 24.56
N GLN A 210 -7.76 31.00 25.13
CA GLN A 210 -7.11 29.92 24.40
C GLN A 210 -7.77 28.58 24.67
N GLN A 211 -7.90 27.79 23.62
CA GLN A 211 -8.26 26.37 23.69
C GLN A 211 -7.00 25.53 23.89
N VAL A 212 -7.05 24.60 24.84
CA VAL A 212 -5.99 23.61 25.06
C VAL A 212 -6.53 22.24 24.69
N LEU A 213 -5.82 21.53 23.82
CA LEU A 213 -6.20 20.23 23.28
C LEU A 213 -5.09 19.22 23.57
N SER A 214 -5.50 18.08 24.12
CA SER A 214 -4.64 16.90 24.31
C SER A 214 -5.49 15.64 24.34
N GLN A 215 -4.85 14.48 24.35
CA GLN A 215 -5.53 13.19 24.53
C GLN A 215 -6.13 13.09 25.92
N GLY A 216 -7.25 12.37 26.03
CA GLY A 216 -8.02 12.21 27.28
C GLY A 216 -9.07 13.28 27.47
N GLU A 217 -9.82 13.17 28.58
CA GLU A 217 -10.90 14.11 28.90
C GLU A 217 -10.35 15.33 29.64
N PRO A 218 -10.71 16.55 29.22
CA PRO A 218 -10.29 17.77 29.88
C PRO A 218 -11.08 18.02 31.17
N GLU A 219 -10.39 18.29 32.27
CA GLU A 219 -10.94 18.83 33.51
C GLU A 219 -10.46 20.27 33.67
N TYR A 220 -11.37 21.23 33.73
CA TYR A 220 -11.07 22.66 33.79
C TYR A 220 -10.98 23.14 35.25
N GLY A 221 -9.80 23.66 35.61
CA GLY A 221 -9.53 24.36 36.90
C GLY A 221 -9.40 25.87 36.70
N THR A 222 -9.10 26.57 37.78
CA THR A 222 -8.87 28.04 37.74
C THR A 222 -7.49 28.33 37.10
N GLY A 223 -7.49 28.73 35.82
CA GLY A 223 -6.24 29.06 35.08
C GLY A 223 -5.41 27.85 34.65
N GLU A 224 -5.98 26.66 34.72
CA GLU A 224 -5.33 25.40 34.28
C GLU A 224 -6.33 24.40 33.73
N VAL A 225 -5.84 23.51 32.85
CA VAL A 225 -6.59 22.35 32.31
C VAL A 225 -5.81 21.09 32.59
N PHE A 226 -6.51 20.07 33.04
CA PHE A 226 -5.98 18.74 33.30
C PHE A 226 -6.50 17.76 32.28
N PHE A 227 -5.62 16.89 31.76
CA PHE A 227 -5.99 15.77 30.92
C PHE A 227 -5.53 14.49 31.57
N LYS A 228 -6.43 13.54 31.70
CA LYS A 228 -6.12 12.19 32.16
C LYS A 228 -6.58 11.18 31.14
N ASN A 229 -5.66 10.34 30.71
CA ASN A 229 -5.97 9.28 29.75
C ASN A 229 -6.54 8.07 30.46
N ARG A 230 -7.58 7.47 29.86
CA ARG A 230 -8.20 6.23 30.36
C ARG A 230 -7.37 5.00 30.00
N GLN A 231 -6.65 5.07 28.88
CA GLN A 231 -5.82 3.99 28.36
C GLN A 231 -4.35 4.42 28.36
N LYS A 232 -3.45 3.45 28.36
CA LYS A 232 -2.03 3.70 28.11
C LYS A 232 -1.83 4.14 26.66
N LEU A 233 -1.03 5.14 26.43
CA LEU A 233 -0.77 5.69 25.12
C LEU A 233 0.73 5.60 24.77
N PRO A 234 1.07 5.56 23.46
CA PRO A 234 2.47 5.59 23.01
C PRO A 234 3.10 6.98 23.12
N GLY A 235 2.29 7.99 23.42
CA GLY A 235 2.69 9.38 23.60
C GLY A 235 1.49 10.32 23.58
N ILE A 236 1.72 11.57 23.97
CA ILE A 236 0.69 12.61 23.99
C ILE A 236 1.11 13.86 23.22
N THR A 237 0.12 14.56 22.69
CA THR A 237 0.25 15.78 21.91
C THR A 237 -0.34 16.94 22.69
N LEU A 238 0.27 18.10 22.62
CA LEU A 238 -0.26 19.36 23.17
C LEU A 238 -0.49 20.33 22.02
N CYS A 239 -1.73 20.81 21.89
CA CYS A 239 -2.07 21.90 20.99
C CYS A 239 -2.76 23.03 21.75
N ILE A 240 -2.28 24.24 21.60
CA ILE A 240 -2.86 25.45 22.21
C ILE A 240 -3.07 26.48 21.10
N GLY A 241 -4.26 27.05 21.03
CA GLY A 241 -4.58 28.06 20.03
C GLY A 241 -5.95 28.70 20.23
N ASN A 242 -6.24 29.70 19.42
CA ASN A 242 -7.55 30.32 19.35
C ASN A 242 -8.38 29.53 18.31
N TYR A 243 -9.12 28.55 18.77
CA TYR A 243 -9.95 27.70 17.95
C TYR A 243 -11.45 27.93 18.16
N HIS A 244 -12.21 27.82 17.09
CA HIS A 244 -13.66 27.57 17.16
C HIS A 244 -13.90 26.06 17.18
N LYS A 245 -14.99 25.62 17.82
CA LYS A 245 -15.33 24.20 17.95
C LYS A 245 -16.68 23.90 17.33
N LYS A 246 -16.77 22.80 16.59
CA LYS A 246 -18.02 22.14 16.20
C LYS A 246 -17.97 20.67 16.57
N GLU A 247 -19.13 20.07 16.80
CA GLU A 247 -19.25 18.69 17.28
C GLU A 247 -20.27 17.92 16.44
N ILE A 248 -20.01 16.62 16.26
CA ILE A 248 -20.93 15.69 15.62
C ILE A 248 -20.82 14.32 16.28
N GLU A 249 -21.95 13.64 16.45
CA GLU A 249 -21.99 12.26 16.92
C GLU A 249 -22.01 11.30 15.73
N ILE A 250 -21.11 10.31 15.73
CA ILE A 250 -21.03 9.25 14.73
C ILE A 250 -21.20 7.90 15.43
N GLY A 251 -22.44 7.47 15.63
CA GLY A 251 -22.74 6.32 16.46
C GLY A 251 -22.37 6.60 17.92
N ASN A 252 -21.40 5.84 18.44
CA ASN A 252 -20.86 6.02 19.80
C ASN A 252 -19.59 6.88 19.86
N LEU A 253 -19.19 7.46 18.74
CA LEU A 253 -17.98 8.28 18.63
C LEU A 253 -18.34 9.75 18.63
N HIS A 254 -17.83 10.49 19.60
CA HIS A 254 -17.90 11.94 19.67
C HIS A 254 -16.77 12.56 18.83
N VAL A 255 -17.11 13.29 17.77
CA VAL A 255 -16.14 13.93 16.87
C VAL A 255 -16.18 15.43 17.06
N GLU A 256 -15.05 16.01 17.39
CA GLU A 256 -14.85 17.41 17.61
C GLU A 256 -13.99 18.01 16.48
N PHE A 257 -14.45 19.12 15.89
CA PHE A 257 -13.71 19.88 14.91
C PHE A 257 -13.21 21.16 15.54
N TYR A 258 -11.91 21.38 15.51
CA TYR A 258 -11.24 22.57 15.95
C TYR A 258 -10.64 23.30 14.74
N TYR A 259 -11.11 24.51 14.45
CA TYR A 259 -10.72 25.30 13.28
C TYR A 259 -10.40 26.73 13.67
N PHE A 260 -9.54 27.38 12.87
CA PHE A 260 -9.16 28.76 13.12
C PHE A 260 -10.33 29.72 12.85
N PRO A 261 -10.38 30.89 13.52
CA PRO A 261 -11.37 31.92 13.22
C PRO A 261 -11.40 32.25 11.71
N ASP A 262 -12.57 32.52 11.16
CA ASP A 262 -12.80 32.82 9.75
C ASP A 262 -12.53 31.67 8.76
N HIS A 263 -12.36 30.43 9.25
CA HIS A 263 -12.19 29.22 8.43
C HIS A 263 -13.44 28.33 8.45
N GLU A 264 -14.64 28.89 8.57
CA GLU A 264 -15.91 28.16 8.64
C GLU A 264 -16.29 27.41 7.34
N LEU A 265 -15.60 27.70 6.24
CA LEU A 265 -15.81 27.10 4.91
C LEU A 265 -15.80 25.55 4.89
N PHE A 266 -15.20 24.92 5.89
CA PHE A 266 -15.24 23.46 6.08
C PHE A 266 -16.66 22.88 6.11
N PHE A 267 -17.62 23.65 6.60
CA PHE A 267 -18.94 23.13 6.93
C PHE A 267 -20.02 23.56 5.96
N GLU A 268 -19.77 24.54 5.08
CA GLU A 268 -20.76 25.04 4.13
C GLU A 268 -21.33 23.92 3.26
N GLY A 269 -20.48 22.97 2.87
CA GLY A 269 -20.91 21.82 2.09
C GLY A 269 -21.61 20.71 2.87
N TYR A 270 -21.42 20.64 4.19
CA TYR A 270 -22.05 19.60 5.03
C TYR A 270 -23.34 20.07 5.68
N THR A 271 -23.59 21.37 5.76
CA THR A 271 -24.86 21.92 6.27
C THR A 271 -26.04 21.65 5.34
N GLU A 272 -25.79 21.45 4.04
CA GLU A 272 -26.83 21.01 3.09
C GLU A 272 -27.25 19.54 3.30
N ILE A 273 -26.40 18.72 3.88
CA ILE A 273 -26.75 17.37 4.33
C ILE A 273 -27.24 17.52 5.77
N GLN A 274 -28.57 17.53 5.96
CA GLN A 274 -29.17 17.68 7.29
C GLN A 274 -28.48 16.79 8.33
N GLY A 275 -28.07 17.38 9.48
CA GLY A 275 -27.11 16.81 10.45
C GLY A 275 -27.37 15.35 10.87
N GLU A 276 -28.64 14.94 11.08
CA GLU A 276 -28.97 13.55 11.40
C GLU A 276 -28.66 12.55 10.28
N LYS A 277 -28.81 12.95 9.00
CA LYS A 277 -28.52 12.07 7.87
C LYS A 277 -27.02 11.86 7.72
N LEU A 278 -26.22 12.90 7.91
CA LEU A 278 -24.76 12.81 7.86
C LEU A 278 -24.22 11.89 8.97
N SER A 279 -24.66 12.06 10.20
CA SER A 279 -24.29 11.21 11.35
C SER A 279 -24.59 9.73 11.09
N LYS A 280 -25.80 9.41 10.59
CA LYS A 280 -26.18 8.03 10.23
C LYS A 280 -25.31 7.43 9.12
N VAL A 281 -25.03 8.20 8.07
CA VAL A 281 -24.16 7.75 6.96
C VAL A 281 -22.75 7.50 7.45
N LEU A 282 -22.17 8.40 8.24
CA LEU A 282 -20.83 8.24 8.80
C LEU A 282 -20.75 7.07 9.77
N ALA A 283 -21.79 6.85 10.61
CA ALA A 283 -21.85 5.69 11.50
C ALA A 283 -21.90 4.36 10.72
N MET A 284 -22.68 4.31 9.65
CA MET A 284 -22.73 3.15 8.76
C MET A 284 -21.37 2.88 8.09
N LEU A 285 -20.70 3.92 7.58
CA LEU A 285 -19.38 3.81 6.93
C LEU A 285 -18.30 3.36 7.93
N LYS A 286 -18.32 3.93 9.16
CA LYS A 286 -17.45 3.53 10.26
C LYS A 286 -17.65 2.04 10.59
N GLY A 287 -18.91 1.61 10.83
CA GLY A 287 -19.23 0.22 11.14
C GLY A 287 -18.77 -0.77 10.05
N ARG A 288 -18.95 -0.42 8.77
CA ARG A 288 -18.44 -1.24 7.65
C ARG A 288 -16.92 -1.34 7.62
N LEU A 289 -16.24 -0.22 7.88
CA LEU A 289 -14.78 -0.18 7.93
C LEU A 289 -14.25 -1.04 9.08
N GLU A 290 -14.85 -0.92 10.26
CA GLU A 290 -14.54 -1.72 11.45
C GLU A 290 -14.77 -3.22 11.22
N ALA A 291 -15.90 -3.57 10.61
CA ALA A 291 -16.20 -4.96 10.23
C ALA A 291 -15.16 -5.51 9.22
N ARG A 292 -14.69 -4.67 8.30
CA ARG A 292 -13.64 -5.07 7.34
C ARG A 292 -12.27 -5.24 7.98
N ILE A 293 -11.93 -4.40 8.96
CA ILE A 293 -10.66 -4.43 9.69
C ILE A 293 -10.68 -5.52 10.78
N GLY A 294 -11.87 -5.91 11.26
CA GLY A 294 -12.06 -6.88 12.34
C GLY A 294 -11.87 -6.30 13.74
N ARG A 295 -11.90 -4.96 13.88
CA ARG A 295 -11.81 -4.29 15.20
C ARG A 295 -12.48 -2.92 15.18
N GLY A 296 -13.03 -2.53 16.34
CA GLY A 296 -13.64 -1.22 16.54
C GLY A 296 -12.62 -0.12 16.83
N TYR A 297 -13.02 1.12 16.58
CA TYR A 297 -12.23 2.28 16.98
C TYR A 297 -12.10 2.31 18.52
N PRO A 298 -10.87 2.42 19.08
CA PRO A 298 -10.63 2.13 20.50
C PRO A 298 -10.94 3.30 21.43
N PHE A 299 -11.20 4.48 20.90
CA PHE A 299 -11.49 5.68 21.67
C PHE A 299 -12.95 6.11 21.53
N GLN A 300 -13.44 6.91 22.46
CA GLN A 300 -14.78 7.47 22.41
C GLN A 300 -14.83 8.86 21.78
N LYS A 301 -13.67 9.48 21.61
CA LYS A 301 -13.50 10.83 21.08
C LYS A 301 -12.53 10.82 19.88
N LEU A 302 -12.78 11.72 18.93
CA LEU A 302 -11.90 12.03 17.82
C LEU A 302 -11.86 13.54 17.60
N MET A 303 -10.71 14.13 17.71
CA MET A 303 -10.49 15.55 17.45
C MET A 303 -9.88 15.74 16.06
N LEU A 304 -10.55 16.48 15.19
CA LEU A 304 -10.04 16.95 13.91
C LEU A 304 -9.58 18.39 14.11
N VAL A 305 -8.28 18.63 14.07
CA VAL A 305 -7.67 19.89 14.46
C VAL A 305 -6.99 20.55 13.27
N GLU A 306 -7.41 21.78 12.95
CA GLU A 306 -6.76 22.55 11.90
C GLU A 306 -5.35 22.96 12.34
N SER A 307 -4.38 22.78 11.45
CA SER A 307 -2.97 23.10 11.65
C SER A 307 -2.44 24.01 10.54
N PRO A 308 -1.45 24.86 10.80
CA PRO A 308 -0.84 25.73 9.79
C PRO A 308 -0.32 24.93 8.59
N LEU A 309 -0.43 25.49 7.37
CA LEU A 309 0.02 24.86 6.12
C LEU A 309 1.51 24.48 6.12
N SER A 310 2.33 25.15 6.93
CA SER A 310 3.75 24.82 7.07
C SER A 310 4.01 23.65 8.02
N PHE A 311 3.01 23.17 8.78
CA PHE A 311 3.16 21.95 9.58
C PHE A 311 3.28 20.73 8.66
N VAL A 312 4.33 19.94 8.87
CA VAL A 312 4.68 18.79 8.01
C VAL A 312 4.99 17.57 8.86
N SER A 313 4.54 16.43 8.38
CA SER A 313 4.85 15.13 8.94
C SER A 313 5.16 14.15 7.81
N PHE A 314 6.03 13.18 8.07
CA PHE A 314 6.45 12.19 7.07
C PHE A 314 5.98 10.79 7.46
N LEU A 315 5.60 10.02 6.44
CA LEU A 315 5.43 8.57 6.58
C LEU A 315 6.80 7.93 6.83
N ARG A 316 6.83 6.90 7.66
CA ARG A 316 8.02 6.13 7.96
C ARG A 316 7.92 4.71 7.47
N LYS A 317 9.09 4.09 7.19
CA LYS A 317 9.17 2.72 6.70
C LYS A 317 8.48 1.70 7.61
N TRP A 318 8.48 1.94 8.91
CA TRP A 318 7.96 1.04 9.95
C TRP A 318 6.55 1.43 10.44
N LYS A 319 5.97 2.53 9.96
CA LYS A 319 4.68 3.05 10.41
C LYS A 319 3.76 3.30 9.22
N THR A 320 2.50 2.91 9.33
CA THR A 320 1.51 3.10 8.27
C THR A 320 0.93 4.51 8.21
N GLY A 321 1.11 5.30 9.29
CA GLY A 321 0.67 6.69 9.39
C GLY A 321 1.79 7.68 9.69
N SER A 322 1.51 8.97 9.49
CA SER A 322 2.37 10.08 9.88
C SER A 322 1.89 10.70 11.20
N GLU A 323 2.66 11.68 11.74
CA GLU A 323 2.27 12.39 12.97
C GLU A 323 1.02 13.29 12.78
N PHE A 324 0.47 13.41 11.58
CA PHE A 324 -0.84 13.98 11.37
C PHE A 324 -1.96 13.20 12.06
N VAL A 325 -1.74 11.93 12.31
CA VAL A 325 -2.69 11.03 12.96
C VAL A 325 -2.08 10.52 14.26
N GLN A 326 -2.69 10.92 15.37
CA GLN A 326 -2.31 10.58 16.74
C GLN A 326 -3.50 9.90 17.45
N PRO A 327 -3.32 9.18 18.55
CA PRO A 327 -4.47 8.75 19.37
C PRO A 327 -5.41 9.92 19.64
N GLU A 328 -6.69 9.78 19.34
CA GLU A 328 -7.72 10.81 19.46
C GLU A 328 -7.55 12.09 18.61
N PHE A 329 -6.45 12.22 17.84
CA PHE A 329 -6.14 13.43 17.06
C PHE A 329 -5.94 13.16 15.58
N VAL A 330 -6.49 14.03 14.73
CA VAL A 330 -6.10 14.18 13.32
C VAL A 330 -5.84 15.65 13.03
N PHE A 331 -4.66 15.95 12.53
CA PHE A 331 -4.35 17.28 12.04
C PHE A 331 -4.81 17.46 10.59
N LEU A 332 -5.50 18.55 10.32
CA LEU A 332 -5.96 18.96 9.00
C LEU A 332 -5.23 20.25 8.60
N GLY A 333 -4.80 20.31 7.35
CA GLY A 333 -4.18 21.54 6.85
C GLY A 333 -5.17 22.70 6.79
N GLU A 334 -4.67 23.91 7.00
CA GLU A 334 -5.43 25.17 6.97
C GLU A 334 -6.37 25.26 5.76
N ARG A 335 -7.54 25.81 5.97
CA ARG A 335 -8.60 26.03 4.95
C ARG A 335 -9.00 24.76 4.21
N ALA A 336 -9.12 23.67 4.93
CA ALA A 336 -9.52 22.39 4.36
C ALA A 336 -8.65 21.90 3.19
N ALA A 337 -7.36 22.27 3.16
CA ALA A 337 -6.45 21.84 2.11
C ALA A 337 -6.35 20.30 2.02
N SER A 338 -6.68 19.60 3.11
CA SER A 338 -6.73 18.13 3.21
C SER A 338 -8.13 17.53 3.04
N ILE A 339 -9.19 18.35 2.97
CA ILE A 339 -10.55 17.85 2.75
C ILE A 339 -10.87 17.87 1.26
N PRO A 340 -11.44 16.78 0.71
CA PRO A 340 -11.86 16.77 -0.70
C PRO A 340 -12.86 17.89 -0.95
N SER A 341 -12.74 18.55 -2.09
CA SER A 341 -13.69 19.57 -2.52
C SER A 341 -15.08 18.96 -2.57
N TYR A 342 -15.96 19.42 -1.72
CA TYR A 342 -17.39 19.17 -1.79
C TYR A 342 -17.94 19.67 -3.13
N VAL A 343 -18.79 18.90 -3.77
CA VAL A 343 -19.52 19.35 -4.95
C VAL A 343 -20.84 19.96 -4.46
N PRO A 344 -20.97 21.31 -4.45
CA PRO A 344 -22.22 21.94 -4.05
C PRO A 344 -23.39 21.44 -4.89
N MET A 345 -24.55 21.25 -4.30
CA MET A 345 -25.78 20.81 -5.00
C MET A 345 -26.13 21.76 -6.17
N THR A 346 -25.81 23.03 -6.03
CA THR A 346 -25.91 24.01 -7.11
C THR A 346 -25.06 23.68 -8.33
N VAL A 347 -23.85 23.14 -8.12
CA VAL A 347 -22.94 22.69 -9.18
C VAL A 347 -23.44 21.40 -9.81
N ALA A 348 -23.93 20.44 -9.00
CA ALA A 348 -24.53 19.21 -9.47
C ALA A 348 -25.77 19.50 -10.36
N LYS A 349 -26.66 20.41 -9.93
CA LYS A 349 -27.83 20.88 -10.71
C LYS A 349 -27.40 21.58 -12.00
N LYS A 350 -26.30 22.34 -11.98
CA LYS A 350 -25.76 22.97 -13.19
C LYS A 350 -25.27 21.92 -14.20
N PHE A 351 -24.54 20.91 -13.76
CA PHE A 351 -24.12 19.81 -14.65
C PHE A 351 -25.29 19.00 -15.21
N ALA A 352 -26.32 18.74 -14.39
CA ALA A 352 -27.53 18.08 -14.88
C ALA A 352 -28.25 18.91 -15.96
N LYS A 353 -28.35 20.21 -15.75
CA LYS A 353 -28.92 21.13 -16.74
C LYS A 353 -28.11 21.21 -18.04
N GLU A 354 -26.76 21.18 -17.95
CA GLU A 354 -25.87 21.13 -19.10
C GLU A 354 -25.99 19.82 -19.88
N ARG A 355 -26.38 18.71 -19.21
CA ARG A 355 -26.69 17.42 -19.85
C ARG A 355 -28.08 17.30 -20.42
N GLN A 356 -28.87 18.36 -20.42
CA GLN A 356 -30.28 18.37 -20.88
C GLN A 356 -31.18 17.41 -20.10
N GLU A 357 -30.83 17.08 -18.87
CA GLU A 357 -31.69 16.31 -17.95
C GLU A 357 -32.92 17.16 -17.60
N ASN A 358 -34.09 16.55 -17.69
CA ASN A 358 -35.36 17.26 -17.37
C ASN A 358 -35.50 17.45 -15.88
N LEU A 359 -35.09 18.60 -15.36
CA LEU A 359 -35.14 18.94 -13.92
C LEU A 359 -36.56 19.24 -13.41
N ASP A 360 -37.56 19.33 -14.28
CA ASP A 360 -38.97 19.52 -13.92
C ASP A 360 -39.68 18.18 -13.61
N ASP A 361 -39.01 17.05 -13.93
CA ASP A 361 -39.48 15.72 -13.57
C ASP A 361 -39.01 15.34 -12.15
N PRO A 362 -39.91 14.91 -11.25
CA PRO A 362 -39.54 14.43 -9.92
C PRO A 362 -38.46 13.33 -9.93
N GLU A 363 -38.46 12.45 -10.94
CA GLU A 363 -37.41 11.43 -11.11
C GLU A 363 -36.06 12.04 -11.48
N GLY A 364 -36.02 13.10 -12.29
CA GLY A 364 -34.79 13.81 -12.67
C GLY A 364 -34.17 14.54 -11.49
N ILE A 365 -34.96 15.21 -10.65
CA ILE A 365 -34.47 15.85 -9.41
C ILE A 365 -33.93 14.79 -8.44
N TYR A 366 -34.64 13.67 -8.29
CA TYR A 366 -34.22 12.58 -7.42
C TYR A 366 -32.91 11.93 -7.88
N SER A 367 -32.70 11.79 -9.19
CA SER A 367 -31.46 11.25 -9.76
C SER A 367 -30.26 12.17 -9.48
N VAL A 368 -30.42 13.48 -9.60
CA VAL A 368 -29.36 14.48 -9.34
C VAL A 368 -29.02 14.55 -7.85
N GLU A 369 -30.03 14.55 -6.99
CA GLU A 369 -29.82 14.50 -5.53
C GLU A 369 -29.12 13.21 -5.12
N ARG A 370 -29.52 12.07 -5.71
CA ARG A 370 -28.89 10.77 -5.47
C ARG A 370 -27.45 10.74 -5.92
N MET A 371 -27.10 11.27 -7.13
CA MET A 371 -25.73 11.33 -7.64
C MET A 371 -24.85 12.25 -6.78
N GLY A 372 -25.35 13.41 -6.37
CA GLY A 372 -24.62 14.33 -5.49
C GLY A 372 -24.38 13.72 -4.12
N LEU A 373 -25.39 13.08 -3.52
CA LEU A 373 -25.25 12.38 -2.25
C LEU A 373 -24.27 11.21 -2.37
N GLN A 374 -24.34 10.40 -3.43
CA GLN A 374 -23.45 9.26 -3.64
C GLN A 374 -22.00 9.69 -3.86
N SER A 375 -21.74 10.78 -4.61
CA SER A 375 -20.40 11.33 -4.78
C SER A 375 -19.81 11.82 -3.47
N ASN A 376 -20.59 12.52 -2.65
CA ASN A 376 -20.15 13.02 -1.35
C ASN A 376 -19.91 11.88 -0.35
N VAL A 377 -20.77 10.87 -0.34
CA VAL A 377 -20.58 9.66 0.49
C VAL A 377 -19.31 8.91 0.08
N THR A 378 -19.03 8.80 -1.23
CA THR A 378 -17.80 8.16 -1.71
C THR A 378 -16.54 8.94 -1.30
N LEU A 379 -16.58 10.27 -1.37
CA LEU A 379 -15.47 11.11 -0.92
C LEU A 379 -15.24 11.01 0.60
N LEU A 380 -16.31 11.04 1.38
CA LEU A 380 -16.24 10.81 2.84
C LEU A 380 -15.71 9.42 3.17
N GLN A 381 -16.18 8.39 2.45
CA GLN A 381 -15.69 7.03 2.62
C GLN A 381 -14.19 6.91 2.35
N GLN A 382 -13.67 7.53 1.29
CA GLN A 382 -12.24 7.54 1.02
C GLN A 382 -11.45 8.19 2.15
N LYS A 383 -11.92 9.32 2.69
CA LYS A 383 -11.24 10.02 3.79
C LYS A 383 -11.32 9.28 5.11
N LEU A 384 -12.44 8.70 5.44
CA LEU A 384 -12.56 7.82 6.61
C LEU A 384 -11.65 6.59 6.47
N HIS A 385 -11.50 6.08 5.26
CA HIS A 385 -10.61 4.98 4.95
C HIS A 385 -9.14 5.34 5.15
N ASP A 386 -8.77 6.58 4.85
CA ASP A 386 -7.40 7.08 5.04
C ASP A 386 -7.09 7.37 6.53
N ILE A 387 -8.08 7.82 7.28
CA ILE A 387 -7.93 8.27 8.67
C ILE A 387 -8.09 7.11 9.66
N LEU A 388 -9.19 6.35 9.60
CA LEU A 388 -9.53 5.36 10.62
C LEU A 388 -8.57 4.16 10.68
N PRO A 389 -8.05 3.58 9.57
CA PRO A 389 -7.06 2.51 9.65
C PRO A 389 -5.77 2.92 10.36
N MET A 390 -5.33 4.17 10.20
CA MET A 390 -4.14 4.69 10.87
C MET A 390 -4.29 4.71 12.40
N TYR A 391 -5.52 4.90 12.91
CA TYR A 391 -5.80 4.88 14.34
C TYR A 391 -5.62 3.51 14.99
N TYR A 392 -5.92 2.45 14.25
CA TYR A 392 -5.83 1.10 14.80
C TYR A 392 -4.38 0.65 15.02
N ASP A 393 -3.42 1.27 14.35
CA ASP A 393 -1.99 0.99 14.51
C ASP A 393 -1.42 1.46 15.86
N PHE A 394 -2.16 2.30 16.59
CA PHE A 394 -1.71 2.81 17.91
C PHE A 394 -2.14 1.93 19.09
N THR A 395 -2.92 0.90 18.87
CA THR A 395 -3.55 0.14 19.94
C THR A 395 -2.77 -1.06 20.41
N GLY A 396 -1.76 -1.48 19.67
CA GLY A 396 -0.86 -2.56 20.07
C GLY A 396 0.39 -2.54 19.21
N PHE A 397 1.47 -3.08 19.73
CA PHE A 397 2.72 -3.13 18.99
C PHE A 397 3.46 -4.44 19.28
N LEU A 398 3.84 -5.11 18.19
CA LEU A 398 4.65 -6.30 18.25
C LEU A 398 6.14 -5.95 18.20
N SER A 399 6.90 -6.27 19.24
CA SER A 399 8.35 -6.18 19.24
C SER A 399 8.99 -7.55 18.99
N SER A 400 10.07 -7.58 18.21
CA SER A 400 10.92 -8.75 18.03
C SER A 400 12.34 -8.34 17.66
N GLY A 401 13.30 -8.74 18.45
CA GLY A 401 14.73 -8.55 18.13
C GLY A 401 15.23 -9.55 17.09
N THR A 402 14.62 -10.73 17.03
CA THR A 402 15.03 -11.82 16.11
C THR A 402 14.46 -11.63 14.71
N TYR A 403 13.23 -11.11 14.62
CA TYR A 403 12.50 -10.92 13.36
C TYR A 403 12.12 -9.44 13.17
N PRO A 404 13.07 -8.61 12.69
CA PRO A 404 12.78 -7.21 12.37
C PRO A 404 11.60 -7.09 11.42
N ALA A 405 10.74 -6.07 11.59
CA ALA A 405 9.53 -5.89 10.81
C ALA A 405 8.40 -6.94 11.01
N ALA A 406 8.52 -7.87 11.98
CA ALA A 406 7.44 -8.82 12.27
C ALA A 406 6.11 -8.11 12.55
N ASN A 407 6.12 -6.95 13.21
CA ASN A 407 4.93 -6.12 13.42
C ASN A 407 4.24 -5.74 12.11
N MET A 408 5.00 -5.31 11.11
CA MET A 408 4.45 -4.92 9.81
C MET A 408 3.91 -6.12 9.03
N LEU A 409 4.62 -7.24 9.05
CA LEU A 409 4.21 -8.47 8.37
C LEU A 409 2.91 -9.03 8.95
N LEU A 410 2.85 -9.20 10.28
CA LEU A 410 1.67 -9.73 10.95
C LEU A 410 0.49 -8.76 10.92
N SER A 411 0.72 -7.45 11.07
CA SER A 411 -0.33 -6.44 10.89
C SER A 411 -0.93 -6.50 9.50
N LYS A 412 -0.11 -6.57 8.44
CA LYS A 412 -0.60 -6.70 7.06
C LYS A 412 -1.33 -8.03 6.85
N MET A 413 -0.83 -9.12 7.38
CA MET A 413 -1.48 -10.42 7.32
C MET A 413 -2.86 -10.41 7.98
N PHE A 414 -2.99 -9.82 9.17
CA PHE A 414 -4.21 -9.83 9.96
C PHE A 414 -5.24 -8.75 9.53
N ILE A 415 -4.80 -7.57 9.11
CA ILE A 415 -5.69 -6.49 8.70
C ILE A 415 -6.27 -6.73 7.30
N SER A 416 -5.54 -7.40 6.45
CA SER A 416 -5.95 -7.62 5.07
C SER A 416 -6.89 -8.82 4.94
N LYS A 417 -8.18 -8.62 5.16
CA LYS A 417 -9.22 -9.50 4.58
C LYS A 417 -9.24 -9.39 3.03
N LYS A 418 -8.65 -8.34 2.47
CA LYS A 418 -8.38 -8.24 1.03
C LYS A 418 -7.09 -8.96 0.73
N LYS A 419 -7.22 -10.05 0.03
CA LYS A 419 -6.07 -10.66 -0.63
C LYS A 419 -5.40 -9.67 -1.56
N TYR A 420 -4.09 -9.72 -1.58
CA TYR A 420 -3.29 -9.11 -2.61
C TYR A 420 -3.63 -9.79 -3.94
N THR A 421 -4.64 -9.30 -4.58
CA THR A 421 -4.84 -9.50 -6.00
C THR A 421 -4.02 -8.41 -6.69
N ILE A 422 -3.06 -8.83 -7.49
CA ILE A 422 -2.55 -7.97 -8.55
C ILE A 422 -3.77 -7.82 -9.45
N GLY A 423 -4.43 -6.68 -9.37
CA GLY A 423 -5.66 -6.45 -10.12
C GLY A 423 -5.43 -6.66 -11.61
N ASN A 424 -6.48 -6.68 -12.39
CA ASN A 424 -6.48 -6.86 -13.87
C ASN A 424 -5.53 -5.93 -14.63
N THR A 425 -4.87 -5.00 -13.96
CA THR A 425 -3.89 -4.05 -14.51
C THR A 425 -2.49 -4.61 -14.68
N GLY A 426 -2.23 -5.87 -14.24
CA GLY A 426 -0.92 -6.51 -14.33
C GLY A 426 0.07 -6.07 -13.23
N LEU A 427 1.30 -6.57 -13.32
CA LEU A 427 2.40 -6.26 -12.40
C LEU A 427 2.88 -4.82 -12.63
N ARG A 428 3.07 -4.09 -11.53
CA ARG A 428 3.69 -2.76 -11.56
C ARG A 428 5.22 -2.91 -11.60
N PRO A 429 5.96 -1.88 -12.06
CA PRO A 429 7.42 -1.89 -11.98
C PRO A 429 7.96 -2.14 -10.57
N ASP A 430 7.30 -1.60 -9.54
CA ASP A 430 7.66 -1.80 -8.14
C ASP A 430 7.46 -3.27 -7.70
N ASP A 431 6.46 -3.97 -8.25
CA ASP A 431 6.23 -5.40 -8.01
C ASP A 431 7.36 -6.24 -8.58
N MET A 432 7.79 -5.93 -9.80
CA MET A 432 8.91 -6.64 -10.46
C MET A 432 10.23 -6.42 -9.73
N LEU A 433 10.50 -5.20 -9.28
CA LEU A 433 11.68 -4.91 -8.47
C LEU A 433 11.64 -5.66 -7.13
N ALA A 434 10.48 -5.73 -6.48
CA ALA A 434 10.30 -6.50 -5.25
C ALA A 434 10.54 -8.00 -5.48
N ILE A 435 9.99 -8.57 -6.54
CA ILE A 435 10.21 -9.97 -6.93
C ILE A 435 11.69 -10.22 -7.24
N ASP A 436 12.34 -9.34 -7.98
CA ASP A 436 13.77 -9.49 -8.30
C ASP A 436 14.65 -9.41 -7.05
N CYS A 437 14.32 -8.55 -6.08
CA CYS A 437 15.00 -8.53 -4.79
C CYS A 437 14.83 -9.85 -4.03
N LEU A 438 13.60 -10.37 -3.94
CA LEU A 438 13.28 -11.62 -3.22
C LEU A 438 13.85 -12.88 -3.90
N LYS A 439 14.18 -12.82 -5.20
CA LYS A 439 14.90 -13.90 -5.89
C LYS A 439 16.38 -13.96 -5.54
N GLN A 440 16.97 -12.84 -5.17
CA GLN A 440 18.42 -12.67 -5.04
C GLN A 440 18.89 -12.63 -3.60
N ALA A 441 18.01 -12.31 -2.64
CA ALA A 441 18.37 -12.13 -1.25
C ALA A 441 17.22 -12.55 -0.32
N SER A 442 17.59 -13.00 0.87
CA SER A 442 16.64 -13.29 1.94
C SER A 442 15.99 -12.01 2.48
N LEU A 443 14.81 -12.14 3.09
CA LEU A 443 14.14 -10.99 3.72
C LEU A 443 15.04 -10.32 4.76
N LYS A 444 15.83 -11.11 5.51
CA LYS A 444 16.77 -10.59 6.50
C LYS A 444 17.84 -9.68 5.87
N GLU A 445 18.39 -10.06 4.71
CA GLU A 445 19.38 -9.25 4.00
C GLU A 445 18.76 -8.02 3.37
N ILE A 446 17.55 -8.16 2.81
CA ILE A 446 16.79 -7.04 2.23
C ILE A 446 16.51 -5.96 3.29
N LEU A 447 16.14 -6.35 4.50
CA LEU A 447 15.84 -5.43 5.62
C LEU A 447 17.08 -4.65 6.09
N SER A 448 18.29 -5.16 5.85
CA SER A 448 19.54 -4.46 6.15
C SER A 448 20.01 -3.53 5.03
N ASN A 449 19.28 -3.47 3.90
CA ASN A 449 19.65 -2.65 2.75
C ASN A 449 18.86 -1.33 2.71
N ASP A 450 19.47 -0.26 3.21
CA ASP A 450 18.85 1.08 3.26
C ASP A 450 18.68 1.75 1.87
N SER A 451 19.28 1.19 0.81
CA SER A 451 19.23 1.79 -0.53
C SER A 451 17.96 1.47 -1.33
N LEU A 452 17.09 0.58 -0.82
CA LEU A 452 15.87 0.21 -1.52
C LEU A 452 14.81 1.31 -1.42
N PRO A 453 14.15 1.66 -2.54
CA PRO A 453 13.05 2.61 -2.53
C PRO A 453 11.90 2.15 -1.61
N ASP A 454 11.31 3.06 -0.84
CA ASP A 454 10.23 2.77 0.12
C ASP A 454 9.05 2.03 -0.49
N LYS A 455 8.69 2.35 -1.74
CA LYS A 455 7.61 1.66 -2.46
C LYS A 455 7.93 0.19 -2.72
N VAL A 456 9.19 -0.12 -3.04
CA VAL A 456 9.63 -1.49 -3.28
C VAL A 456 9.64 -2.27 -1.96
N GLN A 457 10.13 -1.67 -0.88
CA GLN A 457 10.10 -2.27 0.46
C GLN A 457 8.67 -2.54 0.94
N ALA A 458 7.78 -1.55 0.80
CA ALA A 458 6.36 -1.73 1.15
C ALA A 458 5.75 -2.90 0.36
N ARG A 459 6.11 -3.05 -0.91
CA ARG A 459 5.62 -4.14 -1.74
C ARG A 459 6.19 -5.49 -1.33
N ILE A 460 7.47 -5.55 -0.92
CA ILE A 460 8.07 -6.77 -0.35
C ILE A 460 7.28 -7.22 0.88
N PHE A 461 6.98 -6.32 1.82
CA PHE A 461 6.18 -6.67 3.00
C PHE A 461 4.78 -7.18 2.65
N GLU A 462 4.18 -6.63 1.63
CA GLU A 462 2.86 -7.08 1.16
C GLU A 462 2.92 -8.49 0.57
N LEU A 463 3.91 -8.77 -0.28
CA LEU A 463 4.13 -10.10 -0.86
C LEU A 463 4.45 -11.13 0.22
N GLU A 464 5.33 -10.79 1.15
CA GLU A 464 5.75 -11.70 2.24
C GLU A 464 4.63 -11.94 3.26
N ALA A 465 3.83 -10.94 3.61
CA ALA A 465 2.66 -11.11 4.45
C ALA A 465 1.61 -12.02 3.79
N GLY A 466 1.39 -11.83 2.47
CA GLY A 466 0.54 -12.72 1.69
C GLY A 466 1.06 -14.16 1.63
N ALA A 467 2.38 -14.33 1.48
CA ALA A 467 3.02 -15.65 1.50
C ALA A 467 2.86 -16.33 2.86
N LEU A 468 3.11 -15.62 3.96
CA LEU A 468 2.92 -16.14 5.32
C LEU A 468 1.47 -16.59 5.55
N ALA A 469 0.50 -15.74 5.19
CA ALA A 469 -0.91 -16.07 5.28
C ALA A 469 -1.26 -17.32 4.47
N ALA A 470 -0.75 -17.43 3.23
CA ALA A 470 -0.98 -18.58 2.37
C ALA A 470 -0.38 -19.88 2.96
N TYR A 471 0.87 -19.83 3.44
CA TYR A 471 1.51 -20.99 4.08
C TYR A 471 0.74 -21.45 5.34
N LEU A 472 0.33 -20.52 6.21
CA LEU A 472 -0.48 -20.86 7.39
C LEU A 472 -1.85 -21.42 7.00
N SER A 473 -2.46 -20.90 5.95
CA SER A 473 -3.77 -21.35 5.46
C SER A 473 -3.78 -22.76 4.84
N THR A 474 -2.61 -23.36 4.61
CA THR A 474 -2.54 -24.80 4.25
C THR A 474 -2.81 -25.72 5.45
N SER A 475 -2.68 -25.21 6.68
CA SER A 475 -2.83 -25.98 7.93
C SER A 475 -3.97 -25.46 8.81
N VAL A 476 -4.31 -24.18 8.69
CA VAL A 476 -5.35 -23.51 9.49
C VAL A 476 -6.37 -22.88 8.55
N ALA A 477 -7.66 -23.10 8.79
CA ALA A 477 -8.70 -22.44 8.01
C ALA A 477 -8.59 -20.91 8.12
N PRO A 478 -8.73 -20.16 7.00
CA PRO A 478 -8.60 -18.71 6.99
C PRO A 478 -9.48 -18.00 8.03
N GLU A 479 -10.71 -18.50 8.23
CA GLU A 479 -11.67 -17.96 9.20
C GLU A 479 -11.11 -18.02 10.64
N LYS A 480 -10.40 -19.09 10.99
CA LYS A 480 -9.74 -19.23 12.31
C LYS A 480 -8.57 -18.27 12.48
N LEU A 481 -7.81 -18.02 11.40
CA LEU A 481 -6.75 -17.00 11.42
C LEU A 481 -7.34 -15.60 11.66
N TYR A 482 -8.46 -15.28 11.03
CA TYR A 482 -9.15 -14.00 11.25
C TYR A 482 -9.69 -13.89 12.68
N GLN A 483 -10.35 -14.94 13.20
CA GLN A 483 -10.83 -14.96 14.59
C GLN A 483 -9.69 -14.79 15.60
N PHE A 484 -8.58 -15.47 15.39
CA PHE A 484 -7.38 -15.30 16.21
C PHE A 484 -6.88 -13.85 16.19
N SER A 485 -6.84 -13.21 15.01
CA SER A 485 -6.42 -11.82 14.89
C SER A 485 -7.34 -10.85 15.61
N GLU A 486 -8.65 -11.08 15.58
CA GLU A 486 -9.64 -10.28 16.30
C GLU A 486 -9.50 -10.44 17.83
N GLN A 487 -9.30 -11.65 18.29
CA GLN A 487 -9.05 -11.95 19.72
C GLN A 487 -7.74 -11.35 20.19
N LEU A 488 -6.65 -11.50 19.42
CA LEU A 488 -5.37 -10.89 19.73
C LEU A 488 -5.49 -9.37 19.81
N SER A 489 -6.14 -8.75 18.84
CA SER A 489 -6.30 -7.29 18.75
C SER A 489 -7.14 -6.73 19.91
N SER A 490 -8.16 -7.47 20.38
CA SER A 490 -8.99 -7.04 21.52
C SER A 490 -8.35 -7.31 22.88
N GLY A 491 -7.57 -8.37 22.99
CA GLY A 491 -6.91 -8.78 24.23
C GLY A 491 -5.60 -8.07 24.56
N THR A 492 -4.96 -7.43 23.55
CA THR A 492 -3.62 -6.81 23.69
C THR A 492 -3.64 -5.30 23.39
N GLN A 493 -4.79 -4.65 23.64
CA GLN A 493 -4.91 -3.20 23.41
C GLN A 493 -4.03 -2.42 24.38
N PHE A 494 -3.30 -1.42 23.83
CA PHE A 494 -2.45 -0.49 24.55
C PHE A 494 -1.28 -1.16 25.29
N GLU A 495 -0.76 -2.21 24.69
CA GLU A 495 0.38 -2.97 25.21
C GLU A 495 1.41 -3.28 24.10
N GLU A 496 2.67 -3.42 24.51
CA GLU A 496 3.71 -4.04 23.72
C GLU A 496 3.65 -5.56 23.94
N ILE A 497 3.58 -6.31 22.85
CA ILE A 497 3.55 -7.78 22.88
C ILE A 497 4.77 -8.34 22.15
N THR A 498 5.33 -9.44 22.63
CA THR A 498 6.45 -10.11 21.94
C THR A 498 5.97 -11.17 20.95
N LEU A 499 6.80 -11.46 19.93
CA LEU A 499 6.47 -12.51 18.97
C LEU A 499 6.33 -13.89 19.63
N GLU A 500 7.14 -14.16 20.68
CA GLU A 500 7.07 -15.40 21.43
C GLU A 500 5.74 -15.55 22.20
N GLN A 501 5.16 -14.43 22.68
CA GLN A 501 3.82 -14.44 23.28
C GLN A 501 2.76 -14.76 22.22
N ILE A 502 2.84 -14.12 21.04
CA ILE A 502 1.93 -14.42 19.94
C ILE A 502 2.06 -15.87 19.50
N ALA A 503 3.28 -16.38 19.35
CA ALA A 503 3.52 -17.77 18.94
C ALA A 503 2.94 -18.78 19.95
N ARG A 504 3.06 -18.52 21.24
CA ARG A 504 2.42 -19.36 22.29
C ARG A 504 0.90 -19.36 22.18
N ASN A 505 0.29 -18.18 22.00
CA ASN A 505 -1.17 -18.07 21.82
C ASN A 505 -1.61 -18.76 20.53
N PHE A 506 -0.85 -18.59 19.46
CA PHE A 506 -1.12 -19.21 18.16
C PHE A 506 -1.09 -20.74 18.24
N GLN A 507 -0.09 -21.30 18.93
CA GLN A 507 -0.01 -22.74 19.20
C GLN A 507 -1.18 -23.23 20.05
N ALA A 508 -1.56 -22.47 21.09
CA ALA A 508 -2.63 -22.86 22.01
C ALA A 508 -4.01 -22.85 21.31
N ASP A 509 -4.30 -21.82 20.53
CA ASP A 509 -5.63 -21.60 19.93
C ASP A 509 -5.82 -22.32 18.59
N LEU A 510 -4.74 -22.42 17.79
CA LEU A 510 -4.78 -22.95 16.42
C LEU A 510 -4.04 -24.28 16.23
N GLY A 511 -3.27 -24.71 17.25
CA GLY A 511 -2.52 -25.97 17.21
C GLY A 511 -1.29 -25.97 16.30
N VAL A 512 -0.85 -24.80 15.80
CA VAL A 512 0.26 -24.65 14.84
C VAL A 512 1.34 -23.75 15.45
N ASP A 513 2.61 -24.15 15.33
CA ASP A 513 3.75 -23.32 15.72
C ASP A 513 4.03 -22.27 14.63
N LEU A 514 3.98 -21.00 15.01
CA LEU A 514 4.22 -19.86 14.10
C LEU A 514 5.70 -19.67 13.76
N LEU A 515 6.62 -19.97 14.71
CA LEU A 515 8.03 -19.62 14.57
C LEU A 515 8.73 -20.29 13.38
N PRO A 516 8.52 -21.58 13.08
CA PRO A 516 9.11 -22.20 11.88
C PRO A 516 8.69 -21.54 10.56
N PHE A 517 7.47 -21.02 10.49
CA PHE A 517 7.03 -20.27 9.32
C PHE A 517 7.74 -18.92 9.21
N MET A 518 7.97 -18.24 10.32
CA MET A 518 8.75 -17.00 10.38
C MET A 518 10.21 -17.26 9.98
N ASP A 519 10.84 -18.28 10.50
CA ASP A 519 12.21 -18.68 10.12
C ASP A 519 12.32 -18.94 8.62
N LYS A 520 11.40 -19.73 8.06
CA LYS A 520 11.37 -20.02 6.63
C LYS A 520 11.22 -18.74 5.81
N LEU A 521 10.37 -17.82 6.24
CA LEU A 521 10.13 -16.55 5.56
C LEU A 521 11.38 -15.65 5.54
N TYR A 522 12.08 -15.55 6.67
CA TYR A 522 13.23 -14.67 6.83
C TYR A 522 14.54 -15.21 6.23
N GLN A 523 14.67 -16.52 6.14
CA GLN A 523 15.91 -17.17 5.66
C GLN A 523 15.81 -17.63 4.19
N ARG A 524 14.61 -17.65 3.63
CA ARG A 524 14.37 -18.11 2.27
C ARG A 524 15.12 -17.24 1.27
N GLU A 525 15.88 -17.87 0.38
CA GLU A 525 16.46 -17.29 -0.82
C GLU A 525 15.71 -17.83 -2.03
N GLY A 526 15.25 -16.96 -2.91
CA GLY A 526 14.49 -17.32 -4.10
C GLY A 526 12.97 -17.37 -3.87
N LEU A 527 12.24 -17.68 -4.93
CA LEU A 527 10.79 -17.72 -4.97
C LEU A 527 10.28 -18.98 -5.68
N PRO A 528 9.14 -19.54 -5.24
CA PRO A 528 8.51 -20.63 -5.95
C PRO A 528 8.09 -20.18 -7.36
N SER A 529 8.13 -21.11 -8.31
CA SER A 529 7.77 -20.86 -9.70
C SER A 529 6.85 -21.95 -10.20
N PHE A 530 5.68 -21.57 -10.72
CA PHE A 530 4.64 -22.48 -11.15
C PHE A 530 4.39 -22.45 -12.65
N ASP A 531 4.25 -23.62 -13.25
CA ASP A 531 3.65 -23.81 -14.56
C ASP A 531 2.24 -24.39 -14.35
N ILE A 532 1.19 -23.64 -14.71
CA ILE A 532 -0.21 -24.01 -14.55
C ILE A 532 -0.80 -24.24 -15.94
N ARG A 533 -1.29 -25.46 -16.20
CA ARG A 533 -1.85 -25.87 -17.49
C ARG A 533 -3.18 -26.56 -17.34
N ASP A 534 -3.90 -26.69 -18.47
CA ASP A 534 -5.15 -27.44 -18.61
C ASP A 534 -6.22 -27.02 -17.59
N ILE A 535 -6.44 -25.71 -17.44
CA ILE A 535 -7.54 -25.23 -16.64
C ILE A 535 -8.85 -25.57 -17.35
N GLN A 536 -9.62 -26.51 -16.78
CA GLN A 536 -10.90 -26.97 -17.30
C GLN A 536 -11.98 -26.70 -16.26
N VAL A 537 -13.12 -26.19 -16.71
CA VAL A 537 -14.29 -25.97 -15.86
C VAL A 537 -15.44 -26.79 -16.44
N GLN A 538 -16.07 -27.61 -15.59
CA GLN A 538 -17.19 -28.45 -15.96
C GLN A 538 -18.36 -28.18 -15.01
N GLN A 539 -19.55 -27.99 -15.58
CA GLN A 539 -20.75 -27.94 -14.76
C GLN A 539 -21.10 -29.34 -14.28
N ILE A 540 -21.31 -29.48 -12.98
CA ILE A 540 -21.68 -30.74 -12.31
C ILE A 540 -22.96 -30.56 -11.53
N ILE A 541 -23.61 -31.67 -11.14
CA ILE A 541 -24.73 -31.63 -10.21
C ILE A 541 -24.30 -32.31 -8.92
N THR A 542 -24.24 -31.52 -7.83
CA THR A 542 -23.93 -32.00 -6.49
C THR A 542 -25.06 -31.59 -5.54
N ASP A 543 -25.53 -32.53 -4.73
CA ASP A 543 -26.66 -32.31 -3.81
C ASP A 543 -27.94 -31.81 -4.50
N GLY A 544 -28.13 -32.14 -5.78
CA GLY A 544 -29.29 -31.69 -6.56
C GLY A 544 -29.17 -30.28 -7.16
N PHE A 545 -28.07 -29.58 -6.93
CA PHE A 545 -27.81 -28.21 -7.44
C PHE A 545 -26.68 -28.20 -8.47
N PRO A 546 -26.76 -27.34 -9.50
CA PRO A 546 -25.67 -27.12 -10.42
C PRO A 546 -24.50 -26.41 -9.72
N LYS A 547 -23.31 -26.98 -9.84
CA LYS A 547 -22.05 -26.42 -9.36
C LYS A 547 -20.99 -26.53 -10.46
N TYR A 548 -19.80 -26.00 -10.23
CA TYR A 548 -18.72 -26.03 -11.20
C TYR A 548 -17.50 -26.74 -10.61
N GLN A 549 -17.00 -27.77 -11.29
CA GLN A 549 -15.74 -28.42 -10.96
C GLN A 549 -14.63 -27.81 -11.81
N VAL A 550 -13.64 -27.23 -11.16
CA VAL A 550 -12.40 -26.77 -11.77
C VAL A 550 -11.35 -27.84 -11.63
N CYS A 551 -10.66 -28.16 -12.73
CA CYS A 551 -9.54 -29.09 -12.77
C CYS A 551 -8.37 -28.39 -13.47
N PHE A 552 -7.18 -28.44 -12.89
CA PHE A 552 -5.97 -27.94 -13.54
C PHE A 552 -4.75 -28.72 -13.07
N LYS A 553 -3.67 -28.60 -13.83
CA LYS A 553 -2.39 -29.22 -13.53
C LYS A 553 -1.38 -28.12 -13.18
N VAL A 554 -0.55 -28.37 -12.16
CA VAL A 554 0.46 -27.43 -11.69
C VAL A 554 1.78 -28.17 -11.47
N TRP A 555 2.85 -27.58 -11.96
CA TRP A 555 4.23 -28.00 -11.68
C TRP A 555 4.93 -26.87 -10.94
N ASN A 556 5.48 -27.19 -9.76
CA ASN A 556 6.41 -26.29 -9.08
C ASN A 556 7.81 -26.52 -9.65
N MET A 557 8.29 -25.60 -10.49
CA MET A 557 9.57 -25.71 -11.17
C MET A 557 10.77 -25.30 -10.29
N SER A 558 10.53 -24.77 -9.10
CA SER A 558 11.55 -24.31 -8.18
C SER A 558 12.01 -25.42 -7.24
N ASP A 559 13.08 -25.16 -6.51
CA ASP A 559 13.66 -26.02 -5.46
C ASP A 559 13.08 -25.74 -4.07
N MET A 560 12.01 -24.94 -3.98
CA MET A 560 11.33 -24.65 -2.73
C MET A 560 9.83 -24.91 -2.82
N ASP A 561 9.22 -25.21 -1.66
CA ASP A 561 7.78 -25.39 -1.56
C ASP A 561 7.06 -24.07 -1.84
N GLY A 562 5.94 -24.15 -2.54
CA GLY A 562 5.09 -22.99 -2.80
C GLY A 562 3.63 -23.29 -2.53
N VAL A 563 2.82 -22.25 -2.44
CA VAL A 563 1.39 -22.34 -2.18
C VAL A 563 0.61 -21.73 -3.31
N ILE A 564 -0.39 -22.47 -3.81
CA ILE A 564 -1.44 -21.93 -4.67
C ILE A 564 -2.73 -21.79 -3.88
N SER A 565 -3.51 -20.77 -4.18
CA SER A 565 -4.84 -20.57 -3.61
C SER A 565 -5.90 -20.63 -4.71
N ILE A 566 -7.08 -21.12 -4.38
CA ILE A 566 -8.26 -21.01 -5.23
C ILE A 566 -9.24 -20.10 -4.52
N LEU A 567 -9.69 -19.08 -5.25
CA LEU A 567 -10.73 -18.16 -4.84
C LEU A 567 -11.91 -18.36 -5.77
N ALA A 568 -13.05 -18.63 -5.24
CA ALA A 568 -14.27 -18.82 -6.03
C ALA A 568 -15.44 -18.10 -5.34
N ASP A 569 -16.37 -17.61 -6.15
CA ASP A 569 -17.62 -17.07 -5.63
C ASP A 569 -18.37 -18.17 -4.88
N ASP A 570 -18.83 -17.83 -3.67
CA ASP A 570 -19.61 -18.76 -2.84
C ASP A 570 -21.11 -18.70 -3.17
N GLU A 571 -21.55 -17.69 -3.90
CA GLU A 571 -22.91 -17.47 -4.37
C GLU A 571 -22.91 -17.15 -5.87
N THR A 572 -24.01 -17.39 -6.55
CA THR A 572 -24.21 -16.89 -7.91
C THR A 572 -24.49 -15.38 -7.89
N VAL A 573 -24.23 -14.70 -9.02
CA VAL A 573 -24.56 -13.27 -9.17
C VAL A 573 -26.03 -13.00 -8.87
N ASP A 574 -26.93 -13.88 -9.32
CA ASP A 574 -28.38 -13.75 -9.12
C ASP A 574 -28.76 -13.89 -7.63
N GLU A 575 -28.19 -14.86 -6.90
CA GLU A 575 -28.40 -15.01 -5.46
C GLU A 575 -27.89 -13.80 -4.69
N PHE A 576 -26.70 -13.31 -5.04
CA PHE A 576 -26.11 -12.13 -4.46
C PHE A 576 -26.96 -10.85 -4.71
N MET A 577 -27.46 -10.68 -5.92
CA MET A 577 -28.34 -9.55 -6.27
C MET A 577 -29.73 -9.67 -5.64
N SER A 578 -30.29 -10.88 -5.50
CA SER A 578 -31.62 -11.08 -4.90
C SER A 578 -31.67 -10.78 -3.42
N LYS A 579 -30.58 -10.93 -2.68
CA LYS A 579 -30.45 -10.60 -1.26
C LYS A 579 -30.36 -9.10 -0.99
N ARG A 580 -30.29 -8.25 -2.03
CA ARG A 580 -30.16 -6.79 -1.95
C ARG A 580 -31.50 -6.07 -2.11
N GLU A 581 -32.45 -6.32 -1.25
CA GLU A 581 -33.64 -5.46 -1.12
C GLU A 581 -33.23 -4.18 -0.40
N GLY A 582 -33.17 -3.03 -1.12
CA GLY A 582 -33.05 -1.71 -0.52
C GLY A 582 -32.09 -0.68 -1.13
N GLY A 583 -31.68 -0.82 -2.37
CA GLY A 583 -31.39 0.33 -3.24
C GLY A 583 -30.11 1.15 -3.02
N ILE A 584 -29.14 0.80 -2.16
CA ILE A 584 -27.83 1.45 -2.13
C ILE A 584 -26.75 0.35 -2.28
N ALA A 585 -26.24 0.21 -3.48
CA ALA A 585 -25.10 -0.67 -3.77
C ALA A 585 -23.81 -0.04 -3.21
N VAL A 586 -23.40 -0.45 -2.02
CA VAL A 586 -22.19 0.08 -1.36
C VAL A 586 -21.12 -0.98 -1.18
N ASP A 587 -21.40 -2.24 -1.46
CA ASP A 587 -20.38 -3.29 -1.44
C ASP A 587 -20.60 -4.29 -2.58
N PHE A 588 -19.64 -4.34 -3.52
CA PHE A 588 -19.64 -5.27 -4.67
C PHE A 588 -18.86 -6.55 -4.34
N ASN A 589 -18.52 -6.80 -3.08
CA ASN A 589 -17.76 -7.99 -2.72
C ASN A 589 -18.73 -9.16 -2.51
N MET A 590 -18.75 -10.08 -3.45
CA MET A 590 -19.39 -11.38 -3.27
C MET A 590 -18.62 -12.18 -2.21
N PRO A 591 -19.32 -13.00 -1.38
CA PRO A 591 -18.64 -13.92 -0.49
C PRO A 591 -17.77 -14.89 -1.31
N LEU A 592 -16.51 -15.05 -0.89
CA LEU A 592 -15.53 -15.88 -1.58
C LEU A 592 -15.20 -17.11 -0.74
N ARG A 593 -15.25 -18.27 -1.36
CA ARG A 593 -14.70 -19.52 -0.82
C ARG A 593 -13.21 -19.60 -1.18
N GLU A 594 -12.39 -19.90 -0.19
CA GLU A 594 -10.95 -19.93 -0.32
C GLU A 594 -10.38 -21.30 0.04
N LYS A 595 -9.43 -21.79 -0.78
CA LYS A 595 -8.71 -23.05 -0.49
C LYS A 595 -7.24 -22.92 -0.87
N TYR A 596 -6.38 -23.48 -0.04
CA TYR A 596 -4.92 -23.37 -0.18
C TYR A 596 -4.31 -24.75 -0.32
N TYR A 597 -3.39 -24.89 -1.27
CA TYR A 597 -2.70 -26.16 -1.56
C TYR A 597 -1.19 -25.94 -1.56
N MET A 598 -0.50 -26.74 -0.74
CA MET A 598 0.96 -26.80 -0.78
C MET A 598 1.40 -27.62 -2.00
N ILE A 599 2.28 -27.05 -2.82
CA ILE A 599 2.92 -27.72 -3.94
C ILE A 599 4.41 -27.84 -3.61
N PRO A 600 4.89 -29.03 -3.24
CA PRO A 600 6.30 -29.25 -2.89
C PRO A 600 7.25 -28.92 -4.04
N ALA A 601 8.52 -28.63 -3.70
CA ALA A 601 9.58 -28.36 -4.66
C ALA A 601 9.71 -29.46 -5.73
N GLY A 602 9.75 -29.08 -7.00
CA GLY A 602 9.92 -29.98 -8.15
C GLY A 602 8.74 -30.92 -8.46
N VAL A 603 7.65 -30.85 -7.69
CA VAL A 603 6.51 -31.78 -7.80
C VAL A 603 5.43 -31.27 -8.77
N CYS A 604 4.81 -32.21 -9.49
CA CYS A 604 3.67 -31.97 -10.37
C CYS A 604 2.39 -32.50 -9.71
N LYS A 605 1.33 -31.69 -9.71
CA LYS A 605 0.03 -32.04 -9.11
C LYS A 605 -1.13 -31.75 -10.07
N GLU A 606 -2.19 -32.58 -9.97
CA GLU A 606 -3.52 -32.25 -10.47
C GLU A 606 -4.38 -31.78 -9.31
N VAL A 607 -5.05 -30.66 -9.48
CA VAL A 607 -5.93 -30.06 -8.47
C VAL A 607 -7.35 -30.07 -9.00
N LYS A 608 -8.31 -30.52 -8.18
CA LYS A 608 -9.74 -30.43 -8.45
C LYS A 608 -10.44 -29.71 -7.31
N PHE A 609 -11.32 -28.79 -7.66
CA PHE A 609 -12.03 -27.94 -6.72
C PHE A 609 -13.47 -27.72 -7.20
N ILE A 610 -14.42 -27.67 -6.27
CA ILE A 610 -15.83 -27.40 -6.56
C ILE A 610 -16.15 -25.97 -6.11
N MET A 611 -16.67 -25.15 -7.02
CA MET A 611 -17.16 -23.80 -6.73
C MET A 611 -18.68 -23.72 -6.92
N ASN A 612 -19.35 -22.88 -6.13
CA ASN A 612 -20.79 -22.66 -6.17
C ASN A 612 -21.16 -21.64 -7.27
N GLY A 613 -20.40 -20.55 -7.38
CA GLY A 613 -20.56 -19.54 -8.43
C GLY A 613 -19.81 -19.89 -9.72
N ASP A 614 -19.95 -19.06 -10.73
CA ASP A 614 -19.40 -19.24 -12.07
C ASP A 614 -18.08 -18.46 -12.29
N HIS A 615 -17.61 -17.72 -11.27
CA HIS A 615 -16.35 -16.96 -11.31
C HIS A 615 -15.36 -17.47 -10.26
N GLY A 616 -14.10 -17.44 -10.61
CA GLY A 616 -13.03 -17.82 -9.68
C GLY A 616 -11.65 -17.50 -10.21
N TYR A 617 -10.66 -17.61 -9.30
CA TYR A 617 -9.26 -17.31 -9.57
C TYR A 617 -8.35 -18.36 -8.94
N ILE A 618 -7.26 -18.68 -9.62
CA ILE A 618 -6.12 -19.42 -9.06
C ILE A 618 -5.05 -18.41 -8.70
N GLY A 619 -4.77 -18.28 -7.41
CA GLY A 619 -3.77 -17.33 -6.91
C GLY A 619 -2.43 -18.00 -6.65
N THR A 620 -1.36 -17.29 -6.91
CA THR A 620 0.02 -17.72 -6.68
C THR A 620 0.79 -16.76 -5.77
N ASN A 621 0.15 -16.15 -4.83
CA ASN A 621 0.61 -15.10 -3.89
C ASN A 621 2.07 -14.65 -3.98
N LEU A 622 3.01 -15.59 -3.89
CA LEU A 622 4.45 -15.33 -4.00
C LEU A 622 5.07 -16.37 -4.93
N ALA A 623 5.26 -15.99 -6.19
CA ALA A 623 5.89 -16.81 -7.20
C ALA A 623 6.74 -15.96 -8.13
N ALA A 624 7.83 -16.54 -8.64
CA ALA A 624 8.73 -15.84 -9.55
C ALA A 624 8.06 -15.51 -10.89
N ASN A 625 7.12 -16.34 -11.32
CA ASN A 625 6.44 -16.17 -12.60
C ASN A 625 5.24 -15.23 -12.54
N PHE A 626 4.46 -15.25 -11.46
CA PHE A 626 3.33 -14.36 -11.32
C PHE A 626 2.74 -14.36 -9.90
N PRO A 627 3.04 -13.37 -9.06
CA PRO A 627 2.42 -13.24 -7.73
C PRO A 627 1.03 -12.62 -7.84
N GLY A 628 0.07 -13.32 -8.42
CA GLY A 628 -1.29 -12.82 -8.67
C GLY A 628 -2.25 -13.93 -9.03
N ASP A 629 -3.34 -13.55 -9.67
CA ASP A 629 -4.47 -14.45 -9.94
C ASP A 629 -4.56 -14.83 -11.42
N TYR A 630 -4.77 -16.11 -11.67
CA TYR A 630 -5.18 -16.64 -12.97
C TYR A 630 -6.70 -16.73 -13.01
N ASN A 631 -7.31 -16.07 -13.98
CA ASN A 631 -8.75 -16.21 -14.19
C ASN A 631 -9.10 -17.66 -14.53
N ILE A 632 -10.11 -18.18 -13.87
CA ILE A 632 -10.72 -19.46 -14.26
C ILE A 632 -11.64 -19.15 -15.45
N PRO A 633 -11.46 -19.81 -16.61
CA PRO A 633 -12.28 -19.54 -17.78
C PRO A 633 -13.76 -19.81 -17.48
N LEU A 634 -14.63 -18.91 -17.95
CA LEU A 634 -16.07 -19.12 -17.89
C LEU A 634 -16.47 -20.33 -18.71
N VAL A 635 -17.35 -21.15 -18.16
CA VAL A 635 -17.90 -22.29 -18.88
C VAL A 635 -18.83 -21.80 -19.98
N LYS A 636 -18.41 -21.95 -21.24
CA LYS A 636 -19.25 -21.57 -22.38
C LYS A 636 -20.20 -22.67 -22.88
N GLU A 637 -19.95 -23.95 -22.60
CA GLU A 637 -20.77 -25.03 -23.17
C GLU A 637 -20.78 -26.32 -22.32
N GLY A 638 -21.97 -26.91 -22.21
CA GLY A 638 -22.21 -28.33 -21.90
C GLY A 638 -22.32 -28.69 -20.43
N ILE A 639 -23.54 -29.03 -20.02
CA ILE A 639 -23.77 -29.74 -18.76
C ILE A 639 -23.09 -31.12 -18.87
N SER A 640 -22.02 -31.33 -18.11
CA SER A 640 -21.44 -32.66 -17.97
C SER A 640 -22.42 -33.55 -17.23
N LYS A 641 -22.57 -34.82 -17.69
CA LYS A 641 -23.39 -35.82 -17.01
C LYS A 641 -22.76 -36.32 -15.69
N ILE A 642 -21.71 -35.68 -15.20
CA ILE A 642 -21.07 -36.05 -13.94
C ILE A 642 -22.01 -35.66 -12.81
N ARG A 643 -22.49 -36.63 -12.06
CA ARG A 643 -23.43 -36.44 -10.93
C ARG A 643 -22.74 -36.18 -9.59
N GLU A 644 -21.45 -36.46 -9.50
CA GLU A 644 -20.65 -36.22 -8.28
C GLU A 644 -19.34 -35.57 -8.64
N GLY A 645 -19.05 -34.45 -8.00
CA GLY A 645 -17.76 -33.74 -8.11
C GLY A 645 -16.71 -34.30 -7.13
N MET A 646 -15.44 -34.16 -7.48
CA MET A 646 -14.33 -34.53 -6.60
C MET A 646 -13.51 -33.30 -6.25
N GLU A 647 -13.13 -33.19 -4.97
CA GLU A 647 -12.15 -32.20 -4.52
C GLU A 647 -10.88 -32.89 -3.99
N GLY A 648 -9.72 -32.30 -4.31
CA GLY A 648 -8.47 -32.83 -3.81
C GLY A 648 -7.27 -32.44 -4.67
N ILE A 649 -6.14 -33.05 -4.33
CA ILE A 649 -4.85 -32.86 -5.00
C ILE A 649 -4.17 -34.23 -5.15
N TRP A 650 -3.67 -34.52 -6.36
CA TRP A 650 -3.04 -35.80 -6.71
C TRP A 650 -1.70 -35.58 -7.38
N ASP A 651 -0.79 -36.53 -7.20
CA ASP A 651 0.48 -36.55 -7.94
C ASP A 651 0.23 -36.93 -9.40
N ILE A 652 0.93 -36.22 -10.31
CA ILE A 652 0.92 -36.54 -11.74
C ILE A 652 2.35 -36.62 -12.27
N ASP A 653 2.51 -37.32 -13.40
CA ASP A 653 3.80 -37.49 -14.03
C ASP A 653 4.30 -36.18 -14.65
N ARG A 654 5.57 -35.84 -14.38
CA ARG A 654 6.25 -34.64 -14.92
C ARG A 654 6.26 -34.63 -16.45
N ARG A 655 6.25 -35.80 -17.12
CA ARG A 655 6.18 -35.91 -18.59
C ARG A 655 5.01 -35.15 -19.19
N PHE A 656 3.98 -34.86 -18.41
CA PHE A 656 2.84 -34.05 -18.86
C PHE A 656 3.26 -32.61 -19.19
N PHE A 657 4.24 -32.07 -18.48
CA PHE A 657 4.79 -30.72 -18.67
C PHE A 657 5.99 -30.70 -19.64
N GLU A 658 6.58 -31.86 -19.93
CA GLU A 658 7.70 -31.97 -20.86
C GLU A 658 7.15 -32.04 -22.30
N ASN A 659 7.26 -30.93 -23.03
CA ASN A 659 6.80 -30.80 -24.40
C ASN A 659 7.71 -31.59 -25.35
N SER A 660 7.22 -32.71 -25.90
CA SER A 660 7.92 -33.38 -26.97
C SER A 660 7.54 -32.77 -28.33
N GLY A 661 8.40 -31.91 -28.87
CA GLY A 661 8.32 -31.45 -30.26
C GLY A 661 7.81 -30.01 -30.48
N GLU A 662 7.63 -29.24 -29.47
CA GLU A 662 7.35 -27.81 -29.59
C GLU A 662 8.63 -26.99 -29.35
N ILE A 663 8.89 -25.96 -30.18
CA ILE A 663 9.95 -24.98 -29.99
C ILE A 663 9.26 -23.66 -29.63
N ILE A 664 9.44 -23.21 -28.40
CA ILE A 664 8.88 -21.93 -27.94
C ILE A 664 10.01 -20.94 -27.73
N VAL A 665 9.85 -19.75 -28.29
CA VAL A 665 10.74 -18.60 -28.07
C VAL A 665 9.89 -17.50 -27.45
N ASP A 666 10.16 -17.23 -26.19
CA ASP A 666 9.49 -16.20 -25.39
C ASP A 666 10.23 -14.85 -25.51
N ASN A 667 9.54 -13.75 -25.22
CA ASN A 667 10.11 -12.39 -25.21
C ASN A 667 11.24 -12.20 -24.19
N ARG A 668 11.43 -13.13 -23.24
CA ARG A 668 12.56 -13.16 -22.29
C ARG A 668 13.65 -14.17 -22.65
N SER A 669 13.52 -14.88 -23.76
CA SER A 669 14.53 -15.80 -24.26
C SER A 669 15.75 -15.03 -24.82
N GLU A 670 16.96 -15.59 -24.72
CA GLU A 670 18.15 -15.05 -25.37
C GLU A 670 18.00 -14.97 -26.91
N GLN A 671 17.11 -15.76 -27.48
CA GLN A 671 16.77 -15.82 -28.89
C GLN A 671 15.78 -14.76 -29.34
N PHE A 672 15.34 -13.88 -28.45
CA PHE A 672 14.47 -12.74 -28.74
C PHE A 672 15.26 -11.45 -28.84
N GLN A 673 14.95 -10.62 -29.83
CA GLN A 673 15.62 -9.33 -30.07
C GLN A 673 14.62 -8.25 -30.48
N LEU A 674 14.86 -7.02 -30.01
CA LEU A 674 14.09 -5.84 -30.38
C LEU A 674 14.95 -4.87 -31.21
N ILE A 675 14.34 -4.30 -32.24
CA ILE A 675 14.91 -3.21 -33.04
C ILE A 675 13.97 -2.02 -32.91
N ASP A 676 14.47 -0.87 -32.46
CA ASP A 676 13.76 0.39 -32.44
C ASP A 676 14.17 1.28 -33.63
N SER A 677 13.20 1.99 -34.18
CA SER A 677 13.42 2.96 -35.25
C SER A 677 14.03 4.23 -34.69
N GLY A 678 15.36 4.34 -34.78
CA GLY A 678 16.06 5.60 -34.62
C GLY A 678 16.91 5.74 -33.37
N GLU A 679 18.19 5.52 -33.52
CA GLU A 679 19.22 6.06 -32.65
C GLU A 679 19.18 7.61 -32.69
N ARG A 680 18.54 8.24 -31.70
CA ARG A 680 18.97 9.57 -31.28
C ARG A 680 20.26 9.39 -30.47
N LYS A 681 21.41 9.72 -31.04
CA LYS A 681 22.67 9.92 -30.32
C LYS A 681 22.43 10.93 -29.20
N ARG A 682 22.09 10.47 -28.03
CA ARG A 682 22.03 11.30 -26.81
C ARG A 682 23.45 11.46 -26.29
N LEU A 683 23.80 12.69 -25.96
CA LEU A 683 25.10 13.03 -25.36
C LEU A 683 25.29 12.24 -24.05
N PRO A 684 26.43 11.52 -23.86
CA PRO A 684 26.62 10.54 -22.79
C PRO A 684 26.49 11.06 -21.35
N PHE A 685 26.61 12.36 -21.12
CA PHE A 685 26.56 12.97 -19.79
C PHE A 685 25.17 13.45 -19.35
N LEU A 686 24.12 13.23 -20.17
CA LEU A 686 22.74 13.55 -19.83
C LEU A 686 21.87 12.30 -19.57
N THR A 687 22.44 11.13 -19.66
CA THR A 687 21.75 9.87 -19.34
C THR A 687 21.94 9.49 -17.88
N LYS A 688 21.13 10.05 -16.99
CA LYS A 688 20.65 9.22 -15.88
C LYS A 688 19.82 8.12 -16.53
N GLU A 689 20.24 6.87 -16.39
CA GLU A 689 19.44 5.70 -16.76
C GLU A 689 18.08 5.81 -16.07
N ARG A 690 17.11 6.40 -16.73
CA ARG A 690 15.72 6.24 -16.37
C ARG A 690 15.37 4.83 -16.83
N LYS A 691 15.42 3.86 -15.90
CA LYS A 691 14.75 2.58 -16.11
C LYS A 691 13.33 2.94 -16.58
N SER A 692 13.02 2.56 -17.81
CA SER A 692 11.78 2.96 -18.46
C SER A 692 10.66 2.21 -17.76
N THR A 693 9.97 2.89 -16.85
CA THR A 693 8.75 2.37 -16.28
C THR A 693 7.64 2.50 -17.30
N PHE A 694 6.93 1.42 -17.57
CA PHE A 694 5.72 1.45 -18.36
C PHE A 694 4.72 2.40 -17.68
N LYS A 695 4.47 3.53 -18.31
CA LYS A 695 3.38 4.42 -17.90
C LYS A 695 2.22 4.16 -18.84
N ALA A 696 1.00 4.16 -18.33
CA ALA A 696 -0.23 4.06 -19.10
C ALA A 696 -0.43 5.21 -20.12
N SER A 697 0.34 6.29 -20.04
CA SER A 697 0.45 7.29 -21.10
C SER A 697 1.34 6.75 -22.24
N LEU A 698 0.74 6.03 -23.11
CA LEU A 698 1.28 5.17 -24.16
C LEU A 698 1.76 5.94 -25.41
N GLU A 699 2.36 7.09 -25.25
CA GLU A 699 3.01 7.79 -26.37
C GLU A 699 4.46 7.32 -26.63
N LYS A 700 4.88 6.18 -26.07
CA LYS A 700 6.25 5.70 -26.25
C LYS A 700 6.43 5.10 -27.64
N LYS A 701 7.33 5.71 -28.38
CA LYS A 701 7.78 5.28 -29.70
C LYS A 701 8.78 4.10 -29.65
N GLU A 702 9.15 3.63 -28.46
CA GLU A 702 10.14 2.57 -28.23
C GLU A 702 9.43 1.33 -27.66
N TRP A 703 9.92 0.14 -27.95
CA TRP A 703 9.44 -1.08 -27.33
C TRP A 703 9.60 -1.03 -25.81
N THR A 704 8.53 -1.27 -25.08
CA THR A 704 8.49 -1.17 -23.63
C THR A 704 7.94 -2.46 -23.04
N GLU A 705 8.64 -3.06 -22.10
CA GLU A 705 8.19 -4.26 -21.40
C GLU A 705 6.94 -3.97 -20.57
N MET A 706 5.96 -4.87 -20.68
CA MET A 706 4.69 -4.84 -19.96
C MET A 706 4.46 -6.19 -19.30
N PHE A 707 3.90 -6.17 -18.10
CA PHE A 707 3.60 -7.36 -17.31
C PHE A 707 2.09 -7.47 -17.15
N THR A 708 1.49 -8.44 -17.77
CA THR A 708 0.03 -8.67 -17.73
C THR A 708 -0.28 -10.14 -17.50
N ALA A 709 -1.44 -10.43 -16.91
CA ALA A 709 -1.91 -11.79 -16.71
C ALA A 709 -2.21 -12.51 -18.03
N GLU A 710 -2.53 -11.75 -19.06
CA GLU A 710 -2.83 -12.22 -20.41
C GLU A 710 -1.58 -12.58 -21.21
N SER A 711 -0.38 -12.17 -20.78
CA SER A 711 0.87 -12.51 -21.47
C SER A 711 1.24 -13.98 -21.28
N TYR A 712 1.92 -14.54 -22.28
CA TYR A 712 2.62 -15.80 -22.15
C TYR A 712 3.89 -15.59 -21.30
N GLY A 713 4.46 -16.65 -20.76
CA GLY A 713 5.77 -16.63 -20.11
C GLY A 713 5.88 -17.58 -18.94
N ILE A 714 7.00 -18.28 -18.89
CA ILE A 714 7.42 -19.14 -17.80
C ILE A 714 8.93 -18.87 -17.63
N PRO A 715 9.39 -18.42 -16.48
CA PRO A 715 8.68 -18.19 -15.22
C PRO A 715 8.02 -16.80 -15.07
N VAL A 716 8.12 -15.89 -16.02
CA VAL A 716 7.55 -14.55 -15.93
C VAL A 716 6.61 -14.29 -17.10
N ARG A 717 5.40 -13.80 -16.81
CA ARG A 717 4.42 -13.37 -17.83
C ARG A 717 4.69 -11.92 -18.19
N SER A 718 5.26 -11.70 -19.35
CA SER A 718 5.52 -10.37 -19.88
C SER A 718 5.43 -10.34 -21.40
N ALA A 719 5.30 -9.15 -21.95
CA ALA A 719 5.37 -8.89 -23.37
C ALA A 719 6.02 -7.53 -23.62
N PHE A 720 6.35 -7.19 -24.86
CA PHE A 720 6.77 -5.85 -25.22
C PHE A 720 5.69 -5.16 -26.04
N GLY A 721 5.30 -3.95 -25.62
CA GLY A 721 4.33 -3.11 -26.30
C GLY A 721 4.96 -1.89 -26.96
N LYS A 722 4.48 -1.52 -28.15
CA LYS A 722 4.89 -0.33 -28.90
C LYS A 722 3.71 0.26 -29.63
N VAL A 723 3.60 1.59 -29.64
CA VAL A 723 2.62 2.26 -30.50
C VAL A 723 2.99 2.07 -31.96
N SER A 724 1.95 1.84 -32.82
CA SER A 724 2.12 1.62 -34.25
C SER A 724 3.00 2.69 -34.91
N GLY A 725 3.87 2.25 -35.81
CA GLY A 725 4.87 3.04 -36.50
C GLY A 725 4.88 2.78 -38.01
N THR A 726 6.06 2.92 -38.62
CA THR A 726 6.26 2.81 -40.07
C THR A 726 6.80 1.45 -40.53
N GLY A 727 6.94 0.47 -39.64
CA GLY A 727 7.55 -0.84 -39.91
C GLY A 727 9.05 -0.88 -39.63
N ALA A 728 9.62 0.21 -39.08
CA ALA A 728 11.05 0.26 -38.75
C ALA A 728 11.35 -0.40 -37.41
N GLY A 729 10.41 -0.39 -36.45
CA GLY A 729 10.49 -1.13 -35.17
C GLY A 729 10.14 -2.59 -35.40
N LYS A 730 10.96 -3.50 -34.86
CA LYS A 730 10.78 -4.95 -35.05
C LYS A 730 11.01 -5.71 -33.77
N ALA A 731 10.22 -6.77 -33.57
CA ALA A 731 10.43 -7.83 -32.60
C ALA A 731 10.79 -9.12 -33.36
N ILE A 732 11.88 -9.77 -33.00
CA ILE A 732 12.45 -10.91 -33.74
C ILE A 732 12.63 -12.08 -32.79
N TRP A 733 11.97 -13.21 -33.08
CA TRP A 733 12.14 -14.50 -32.42
C TRP A 733 12.96 -15.42 -33.33
N THR A 734 14.02 -16.02 -32.81
CA THR A 734 14.89 -16.93 -33.56
C THR A 734 14.80 -18.33 -32.97
N ALA A 735 14.25 -19.28 -33.70
CA ALA A 735 14.13 -20.68 -33.31
C ALA A 735 15.23 -21.51 -33.95
N ASP A 736 15.80 -22.49 -33.22
CA ASP A 736 16.78 -23.46 -33.71
C ASP A 736 16.07 -24.75 -34.17
N ILE A 737 15.95 -24.95 -35.48
CA ILE A 737 15.35 -26.13 -36.08
C ILE A 737 16.39 -27.27 -36.11
N LYS A 738 16.16 -28.28 -35.27
CA LYS A 738 17.08 -29.45 -35.18
C LYS A 738 16.83 -30.49 -36.23
N GLU A 739 15.58 -30.61 -36.70
CA GLU A 739 15.15 -31.58 -37.70
C GLU A 739 14.40 -30.87 -38.83
N ALA A 740 14.83 -31.07 -40.07
CA ALA A 740 14.14 -30.51 -41.22
C ALA A 740 12.72 -31.09 -41.32
N GLY A 741 11.77 -30.29 -41.75
CA GLY A 741 10.39 -30.72 -41.93
C GLY A 741 9.38 -29.58 -41.99
N LYS A 742 8.11 -29.95 -42.02
CA LYS A 742 7.00 -29.00 -42.00
C LYS A 742 6.62 -28.65 -40.57
N TYR A 743 6.59 -27.38 -40.26
CA TYR A 743 6.20 -26.85 -38.95
C TYR A 743 5.02 -25.90 -39.08
N GLU A 744 4.09 -25.97 -38.14
CA GLU A 744 3.10 -24.95 -37.93
C GLU A 744 3.62 -23.92 -36.97
N VAL A 745 3.57 -22.63 -37.37
CA VAL A 745 4.11 -21.49 -36.62
C VAL A 745 2.95 -20.77 -35.98
N PHE A 746 3.07 -20.50 -34.68
CA PHE A 746 2.08 -19.77 -33.90
C PHE A 746 2.71 -18.56 -33.24
N PHE A 747 1.92 -17.51 -33.04
CA PHE A 747 2.23 -16.42 -32.12
C PHE A 747 1.22 -16.40 -30.97
N TYR A 748 1.62 -15.87 -29.83
CA TYR A 748 0.71 -15.69 -28.70
C TYR A 748 0.02 -14.35 -28.80
N HIS A 749 -1.32 -14.38 -28.95
CA HIS A 749 -2.16 -13.19 -29.05
C HIS A 749 -2.72 -12.83 -27.68
N GLN A 750 -2.70 -11.53 -27.35
CA GLN A 750 -3.31 -11.01 -26.16
C GLN A 750 -4.03 -9.69 -26.44
N VAL A 751 -5.11 -9.43 -25.70
CA VAL A 751 -5.82 -8.14 -25.68
C VAL A 751 -5.45 -7.47 -24.37
N SER A 752 -4.73 -6.36 -24.45
CA SER A 752 -4.28 -5.68 -23.23
C SER A 752 -5.44 -4.97 -22.55
N SER A 753 -5.67 -5.29 -21.28
CA SER A 753 -6.59 -4.56 -20.39
C SER A 753 -6.21 -3.09 -20.18
N LEU A 754 -4.99 -2.71 -20.58
CA LEU A 754 -4.52 -1.32 -20.57
C LEU A 754 -5.21 -0.44 -21.61
N THR A 755 -5.96 -1.04 -22.53
CA THR A 755 -6.72 -0.32 -23.58
C THR A 755 -8.16 0.00 -23.16
N TYR A 756 -8.53 -0.24 -21.89
CA TYR A 756 -9.88 0.00 -21.39
C TYR A 756 -10.28 1.47 -21.53
N PRO A 757 -11.40 1.77 -22.20
CA PRO A 757 -11.87 3.16 -22.36
C PRO A 757 -12.27 3.76 -20.99
N PRO A 758 -12.18 5.06 -20.76
CA PRO A 758 -12.15 6.16 -21.73
C PRO A 758 -10.81 6.93 -21.83
N ILE A 759 -9.71 6.41 -21.29
CA ILE A 759 -8.49 7.20 -21.05
C ILE A 759 -7.33 6.80 -21.98
N SER A 760 -7.45 5.70 -22.74
CA SER A 760 -6.33 5.23 -23.56
C SER A 760 -6.28 5.94 -24.93
N SER A 761 -5.13 6.51 -25.24
CA SER A 761 -4.78 7.02 -26.58
C SER A 761 -4.44 5.90 -27.58
N VAL A 762 -4.60 4.63 -27.18
CA VAL A 762 -4.29 3.44 -27.97
C VAL A 762 -5.43 2.43 -27.93
N PHE A 763 -5.45 1.55 -28.91
CA PHE A 763 -6.36 0.41 -28.98
C PHE A 763 -5.57 -0.86 -29.32
N THR A 764 -6.08 -2.02 -28.97
CA THR A 764 -5.62 -3.34 -29.44
C THR A 764 -6.60 -3.86 -30.48
N GLY A 765 -6.08 -4.49 -31.50
CA GLY A 765 -6.87 -4.94 -32.63
C GLY A 765 -6.33 -4.34 -33.92
N SER A 766 -6.99 -4.57 -35.06
CA SER A 766 -6.51 -4.20 -36.37
C SER A 766 -5.42 -5.16 -36.93
N LEU A 767 -4.56 -4.71 -37.82
CA LEU A 767 -3.64 -5.57 -38.55
C LEU A 767 -2.31 -5.75 -37.82
N LEU A 768 -1.82 -7.00 -37.79
CA LEU A 768 -0.49 -7.36 -37.32
C LEU A 768 0.33 -7.88 -38.52
N HIS A 769 1.54 -7.34 -38.69
CA HIS A 769 2.41 -7.68 -39.82
C HIS A 769 3.54 -8.59 -39.36
N TYR A 770 3.37 -9.88 -39.59
CA TYR A 770 4.37 -10.90 -39.32
C TYR A 770 5.16 -11.26 -40.58
N LYS A 771 6.39 -11.66 -40.41
CA LYS A 771 7.24 -12.23 -41.44
C LYS A 771 7.88 -13.50 -40.91
N VAL A 772 7.73 -14.61 -41.63
CA VAL A 772 8.34 -15.90 -41.31
C VAL A 772 9.48 -16.14 -42.32
N CYS A 773 10.70 -16.32 -41.79
CA CYS A 773 11.89 -16.46 -42.66
C CYS A 773 12.78 -17.61 -42.19
N ASN A 774 13.51 -18.19 -43.13
CA ASN A 774 14.64 -19.09 -42.95
C ASN A 774 15.69 -18.81 -44.04
N SER A 775 16.70 -19.67 -44.15
CA SER A 775 17.77 -19.53 -45.17
C SER A 775 17.30 -19.64 -46.64
N LEU A 776 16.08 -20.16 -46.85
CA LEU A 776 15.55 -20.46 -48.21
C LEU A 776 14.29 -19.70 -48.56
N MET A 777 13.57 -19.15 -47.58
CA MET A 777 12.32 -18.45 -47.83
C MET A 777 12.12 -17.24 -46.90
N GLU A 778 11.32 -16.29 -47.40
CA GLU A 778 10.78 -15.19 -46.65
C GLU A 778 9.30 -15.02 -47.04
N LYS A 779 8.38 -15.06 -46.07
CA LYS A 779 6.95 -14.96 -46.32
C LYS A 779 6.29 -14.01 -45.32
N GLU A 780 5.59 -13.00 -45.84
CA GLU A 780 4.78 -12.08 -45.04
C GLU A 780 3.42 -12.71 -44.73
N VAL A 781 2.95 -12.53 -43.49
CA VAL A 781 1.64 -12.98 -43.02
C VAL A 781 0.98 -11.80 -42.29
N ILE A 782 -0.14 -11.35 -42.81
CA ILE A 782 -0.95 -10.27 -42.20
C ILE A 782 -2.10 -10.91 -41.44
N VAL A 783 -2.26 -10.55 -40.18
CA VAL A 783 -3.27 -11.11 -39.28
C VAL A 783 -4.24 -10.02 -38.86
N GLU A 784 -5.56 -10.26 -39.03
CA GLU A 784 -6.62 -9.40 -38.51
C GLU A 784 -6.87 -9.75 -37.04
N ALA A 785 -6.40 -8.89 -36.12
CA ALA A 785 -6.40 -9.18 -34.69
C ALA A 785 -7.73 -8.87 -33.98
N ASP A 786 -8.67 -8.17 -34.62
CA ASP A 786 -9.94 -7.73 -34.01
C ASP A 786 -10.88 -8.87 -33.60
N ILE A 787 -10.77 -10.01 -34.25
CA ILE A 787 -11.69 -11.16 -34.11
C ILE A 787 -11.01 -12.41 -33.53
N ILE A 788 -9.74 -12.28 -33.08
CA ILE A 788 -8.95 -13.44 -32.65
C ILE A 788 -9.01 -13.58 -31.13
N PRO A 789 -9.27 -14.79 -30.61
CA PRO A 789 -9.24 -15.03 -29.17
C PRO A 789 -7.82 -14.93 -28.61
N VAL A 790 -7.71 -14.65 -27.30
CA VAL A 790 -6.43 -14.69 -26.56
C VAL A 790 -5.87 -16.12 -26.57
N GLY A 791 -4.57 -16.25 -26.81
CA GLY A 791 -3.86 -17.52 -26.83
C GLY A 791 -3.05 -17.74 -28.09
N TRP A 792 -2.71 -19.00 -28.38
CA TRP A 792 -1.90 -19.39 -29.53
C TRP A 792 -2.68 -19.32 -30.85
N VAL A 793 -2.21 -18.50 -31.77
CA VAL A 793 -2.82 -18.27 -33.10
C VAL A 793 -1.85 -18.70 -34.19
N SER A 794 -2.32 -19.50 -35.13
CA SER A 794 -1.51 -20.04 -36.25
C SER A 794 -1.21 -18.94 -37.29
N LEU A 795 0.06 -18.81 -37.65
CA LEU A 795 0.53 -18.04 -38.81
C LEU A 795 0.56 -18.87 -40.09
N GLY A 796 0.35 -20.21 -39.96
CA GLY A 796 0.38 -21.15 -41.05
C GLY A 796 1.48 -22.19 -40.94
N LYS A 797 1.57 -23.02 -42.01
CA LYS A 797 2.51 -24.14 -42.09
C LYS A 797 3.62 -23.82 -43.10
N PHE A 798 4.88 -24.04 -42.66
CA PHE A 798 6.07 -23.70 -43.43
C PHE A 798 7.09 -24.83 -43.40
N ASP A 799 7.87 -24.97 -44.45
CA ASP A 799 8.94 -25.94 -44.54
C ASP A 799 10.27 -25.32 -44.07
N PHE A 800 10.86 -25.92 -43.05
CA PHE A 800 12.13 -25.44 -42.49
C PHE A 800 13.25 -26.47 -42.68
N PRO A 801 14.40 -26.03 -43.22
CA PRO A 801 15.62 -26.85 -43.14
C PRO A 801 16.17 -26.84 -41.71
N VAL A 802 17.14 -27.71 -41.43
CA VAL A 802 17.92 -27.62 -40.19
C VAL A 802 18.64 -26.26 -40.13
N GLY A 803 18.63 -25.58 -39.00
CA GLY A 803 19.24 -24.28 -38.82
C GLY A 803 18.30 -23.27 -38.17
N LYS A 804 18.55 -21.98 -38.37
CA LYS A 804 17.75 -20.91 -37.74
C LYS A 804 16.52 -20.55 -38.56
N ALA A 805 15.40 -20.47 -37.88
CA ALA A 805 14.15 -19.90 -38.37
C ALA A 805 13.83 -18.63 -37.59
N GLN A 806 13.32 -17.60 -38.26
CA GLN A 806 12.95 -16.35 -37.62
C GLN A 806 11.48 -16.00 -37.87
N VAL A 807 10.84 -15.51 -36.82
CA VAL A 807 9.53 -14.85 -36.92
C VAL A 807 9.76 -13.39 -36.51
N ILE A 808 9.28 -12.48 -37.33
CA ILE A 808 9.47 -11.04 -37.16
C ILE A 808 8.11 -10.37 -37.14
N LEU A 809 7.82 -9.59 -36.10
CA LEU A 809 6.68 -8.68 -36.05
C LEU A 809 7.20 -7.25 -36.23
N ASP A 810 6.67 -6.52 -37.19
CA ASP A 810 7.03 -5.11 -37.32
C ASP A 810 5.95 -4.19 -36.69
N ASP A 811 6.32 -2.92 -36.50
CA ASP A 811 5.45 -1.94 -35.83
C ASP A 811 4.41 -1.27 -36.73
N ARG A 812 4.17 -1.78 -37.95
CA ARG A 812 3.04 -1.30 -38.79
C ARG A 812 1.71 -1.65 -38.12
N GLY A 813 0.77 -0.74 -38.09
CA GLY A 813 -0.55 -0.93 -37.51
C GLY A 813 -1.53 0.16 -37.90
N GLY A 814 -2.78 0.00 -37.46
CA GLY A 814 -3.89 0.90 -37.78
C GLY A 814 -3.92 2.18 -36.95
N GLU A 815 -4.68 3.14 -37.46
CA GLU A 815 -5.09 4.35 -36.75
C GLU A 815 -6.62 4.45 -36.81
N ILE A 816 -7.26 4.75 -35.67
CA ILE A 816 -8.71 4.94 -35.57
C ILE A 816 -8.96 6.38 -35.13
N LYS A 817 -9.87 7.09 -35.83
CA LYS A 817 -10.44 8.32 -35.30
C LYS A 817 -11.38 7.96 -34.16
N ALA A 818 -11.24 8.64 -33.01
CA ALA A 818 -12.17 8.45 -31.91
C ALA A 818 -13.59 8.79 -32.41
N ASP A 819 -14.51 7.83 -32.38
CA ASP A 819 -15.90 8.09 -32.74
C ASP A 819 -16.59 8.89 -31.64
N ALA A 820 -17.34 9.94 -32.05
CA ALA A 820 -18.18 10.72 -31.14
C ALA A 820 -19.34 9.89 -30.55
N GLU A 821 -19.60 8.68 -31.05
CA GLU A 821 -20.69 7.78 -30.67
C GLU A 821 -20.25 6.52 -29.92
N ASP A 822 -19.04 6.45 -29.40
CA ASP A 822 -18.63 5.28 -28.62
C ASP A 822 -19.44 5.19 -27.31
N LYS A 823 -20.64 4.59 -27.43
CA LYS A 823 -21.60 4.39 -26.34
C LYS A 823 -21.10 3.44 -25.24
N SER A 824 -19.98 2.78 -25.45
CA SER A 824 -19.38 1.85 -24.47
C SER A 824 -18.57 2.58 -23.37
N ALA A 825 -18.23 3.85 -23.59
CA ALA A 825 -17.50 4.68 -22.63
C ALA A 825 -18.45 5.54 -21.77
N GLY A 826 -19.14 4.92 -20.83
CA GLY A 826 -20.19 5.51 -19.99
C GLY A 826 -19.79 6.65 -19.04
N LEU A 827 -18.67 7.36 -19.22
CA LEU A 827 -18.24 8.36 -18.23
C LEU A 827 -17.67 9.68 -18.77
N VAL A 828 -17.36 9.83 -20.06
CA VAL A 828 -17.01 11.15 -20.62
C VAL A 828 -17.53 11.25 -22.06
N GLN A 829 -18.73 11.75 -22.24
CA GLN A 829 -19.18 12.25 -23.52
C GLN A 829 -18.46 13.58 -23.80
N VAL A 830 -17.54 13.58 -24.75
CA VAL A 830 -16.97 14.82 -25.32
C VAL A 830 -17.98 15.37 -26.30
N HIS A 831 -19.06 15.97 -25.78
CA HIS A 831 -20.03 16.65 -26.63
C HIS A 831 -19.46 17.97 -27.19
N GLY A 832 -19.51 18.15 -28.48
CA GLY A 832 -19.25 19.43 -29.14
C GLY A 832 -17.85 19.63 -29.71
N VAL A 833 -17.03 18.58 -29.84
CA VAL A 833 -15.76 18.64 -30.58
C VAL A 833 -16.07 18.29 -32.06
N PRO A 834 -15.75 19.14 -33.02
CA PRO A 834 -15.89 18.83 -34.43
C PRO A 834 -15.08 17.59 -34.83
N ASP A 835 -15.60 16.75 -35.73
CA ASP A 835 -14.98 15.47 -36.15
C ASP A 835 -13.54 15.59 -36.64
N ASP A 836 -13.15 16.77 -37.15
CA ASP A 836 -11.78 17.09 -37.57
C ASP A 836 -10.80 17.31 -36.42
N LYS A 837 -11.30 17.50 -35.19
CA LYS A 837 -10.52 17.70 -33.94
C LYS A 837 -10.52 16.51 -32.99
N LEU A 838 -11.17 15.41 -33.37
CA LEU A 838 -11.13 14.20 -32.54
C LEU A 838 -9.71 13.59 -32.50
N PRO A 839 -9.22 13.15 -31.35
CA PRO A 839 -7.89 12.56 -31.26
C PRO A 839 -7.81 11.26 -32.06
N VAL A 840 -6.73 11.10 -32.82
CA VAL A 840 -6.42 9.84 -33.50
C VAL A 840 -5.83 8.86 -32.49
N LYS A 841 -6.48 7.72 -32.31
CA LYS A 841 -5.96 6.61 -31.50
C LYS A 841 -5.06 5.74 -32.39
N LYS A 842 -3.89 5.35 -31.86
CA LYS A 842 -2.93 4.49 -32.55
C LYS A 842 -3.02 3.06 -32.00
N GLN A 843 -2.77 2.08 -32.85
CA GLN A 843 -2.73 0.69 -32.43
C GLN A 843 -1.54 0.43 -31.53
N LEU A 844 -1.76 -0.36 -30.47
CA LEU A 844 -0.69 -0.94 -29.65
C LEU A 844 -0.28 -2.27 -30.26
N ILE A 845 0.93 -2.36 -30.77
CA ILE A 845 1.54 -3.59 -31.27
C ILE A 845 2.19 -4.31 -30.09
N ILE A 846 1.83 -5.57 -29.86
CA ILE A 846 2.30 -6.37 -28.74
C ILE A 846 3.12 -7.56 -29.25
N ALA A 847 4.35 -7.67 -28.77
CA ALA A 847 5.28 -8.75 -29.05
C ALA A 847 5.42 -9.63 -27.79
N ASP A 848 4.96 -10.89 -27.88
CA ASP A 848 4.93 -11.82 -26.77
C ASP A 848 5.79 -13.07 -27.08
N ALA A 849 5.20 -14.19 -27.37
CA ALA A 849 5.88 -15.45 -27.64
C ALA A 849 5.55 -16.03 -29.00
N VAL A 850 6.46 -16.83 -29.54
CA VAL A 850 6.28 -17.63 -30.79
C VAL A 850 6.52 -19.10 -30.50
N LYS A 851 5.70 -19.96 -31.12
CA LYS A 851 5.80 -21.41 -31.02
C LYS A 851 5.84 -22.07 -32.41
N LEU A 852 6.72 -23.02 -32.58
CA LEU A 852 6.80 -23.85 -33.76
C LEU A 852 6.52 -25.30 -33.36
N VAL A 853 5.54 -25.94 -34.03
CA VAL A 853 5.12 -27.33 -33.79
C VAL A 853 5.35 -28.13 -35.06
N ARG A 854 6.13 -29.21 -34.95
CA ARG A 854 6.36 -30.08 -36.10
C ARG A 854 5.08 -30.82 -36.49
N VAL A 855 4.68 -30.69 -37.74
CA VAL A 855 3.52 -31.41 -38.30
C VAL A 855 3.91 -32.87 -38.47
N LYS A 856 3.25 -33.77 -37.78
CA LYS A 856 3.41 -35.19 -38.00
C LYS A 856 2.69 -35.53 -39.31
N GLU A 857 3.38 -36.16 -40.26
CA GLU A 857 2.81 -36.70 -41.51
C GLU A 857 1.85 -37.86 -41.24
#